data_019b02339d208c56a724fa3143affb96
#
_entry.id   019b02339d208c56a724fa3143affb96
#
_cell.length_a   1.000
_cell.length_b   1.000
_cell.length_c   1.000
_cell.angle_alpha   90.00
_cell.angle_beta   90.00
_cell.angle_gamma   90.00
#
_symmetry.space_group_name_H-M   'P 1'
#
loop_
_entity.id
_entity.type
_entity.pdbx_description
1 polymer ?
#
loop_
_entity_poly.entity_id
_entity_poly.type
_entity_poly.pdbx_seq_one_letter_code
_entity_poly.pdbx_strand_id
1 'polypeptide(L)'
;MTLQIKNTLNLPKTSFGMKANLPVREPEMVRHWDEIDVYGKIRRARAGAPGFVLNDGPPYANGAIHMGHAFNKILKDIIVKSRTMMGFDAPYVPGWDCHGLPIEIKVEEQLGRRKAELDRLAIRRECRKYAEKFIDIQRQGFKRLEVFGEWDDPYLTMSHRYEAEIARAFGRCVDKGLVYKGLKPVHWCSSCLTALAEAEVEYEDHTSPSVYVAFPVESDLAEVDPALGGRDWSVVIWTTTPWTLPANLAIAFHPEYDYSAVRVGDRGYIVATELLAAVSAKCGWGEPEEVARFKGQALDRRRARHPFIDRASLLVLADYVTLDAGTGCVHTAPGHGADDYVTGMNYRLETLCPVDDHGRFLQTVEHFGGQPVFAANPAIVELLRGTGALLHGEDFQHSYPHCWRCHQPIIFRATPQWFIAMDKGGLRDAALKAIKDVRWIPAWGEERIGNMVRERPDWCISRQRAWGVPIIAFYCRGCGETLLDGKIVEHVAAVFDREGADAWYRHAPGELLPEGTECPRCGGRDFRQEFDILDVWFDSGSSHLATLGSRADMPWPSDLYIEGGDQYRGWFQSSLLIAVALRGRAPYRAAITHGWTLDEKGRTMSKSKGIGIDPNDLVKARGAEIARLLVSSVNYVEDVRIFDELLDRLGEAYRKIRNTCRFMLGNLGNQQDPGHPRFDPATDSVPYDQMLEIDRWALVRTGRLVRKCLKGYEEYQFHQVYGALYHFCTVDLSAFYLDILKDRLYTAPTHSVARRSAQTALWRILDAFTRLIAPILSFTSEEVYAAMHEGLPTPGREESVHLLLFPEVEERQGGDALIEEWDRLRQVRESVLKELEEARQGGLIGNALEAAVQIRAAGETAALLERHRGELPALFIVSQVEFTTDAAVGDGVRVEIRKAEGSKCERCWNYARTVGADAAFPTLCDRCVPVVEGMAR
;
A
#
# COMPACT_ATOMS: atom_id res chain seq x y z
N MET A 1 41.75 -47.57 23.46
CA MET A 1 40.97 -46.43 23.96
C MET A 1 39.60 -46.92 24.33
N THR A 2 39.14 -46.77 25.52
CA THR A 2 37.79 -47.15 25.96
C THR A 2 36.82 -46.26 25.17
N LEU A 3 36.02 -46.86 24.29
CA LEU A 3 35.04 -46.15 23.47
C LEU A 3 34.00 -45.52 24.41
N GLN A 4 33.95 -44.20 24.47
CA GLN A 4 32.90 -43.54 25.26
C GLN A 4 31.58 -43.63 24.47
N ILE A 5 30.57 -44.27 25.02
CA ILE A 5 29.25 -44.53 24.41
C ILE A 5 28.64 -43.24 23.83
N LYS A 6 28.81 -42.13 24.53
CA LYS A 6 28.32 -40.82 24.07
C LYS A 6 28.92 -40.40 22.72
N ASN A 7 30.13 -40.79 22.39
CA ASN A 7 30.79 -40.45 21.13
C ASN A 7 30.34 -41.35 19.96
N THR A 8 29.50 -42.36 20.20
CA THR A 8 28.93 -43.23 19.20
C THR A 8 27.57 -42.70 18.65
N LEU A 9 27.05 -41.60 19.17
CA LEU A 9 25.79 -40.99 18.75
C LEU A 9 26.01 -39.98 17.64
N ASN A 10 25.16 -40.02 16.61
CA ASN A 10 25.14 -39.04 15.55
C ASN A 10 24.41 -37.73 15.99
N LEU A 11 24.96 -37.02 16.94
CA LEU A 11 24.35 -35.81 17.50
C LEU A 11 24.39 -34.68 16.46
N PRO A 12 23.35 -33.84 16.36
CA PRO A 12 23.26 -32.77 15.35
C PRO A 12 24.34 -31.71 15.53
N LYS A 13 25.08 -31.39 14.47
CA LYS A 13 26.11 -30.35 14.43
C LYS A 13 25.95 -29.51 13.17
N THR A 14 26.04 -28.19 13.31
CA THR A 14 25.96 -27.23 12.17
C THR A 14 26.69 -25.95 12.54
N SER A 15 27.27 -25.29 11.54
CA SER A 15 27.80 -23.91 11.60
C SER A 15 26.69 -22.86 11.67
N PHE A 16 25.45 -23.21 11.29
CA PHE A 16 24.30 -22.33 11.33
C PHE A 16 23.98 -21.90 12.77
N GLY A 17 24.16 -20.61 13.04
CA GLY A 17 24.08 -20.07 14.40
C GLY A 17 22.68 -20.20 15.02
N MET A 18 22.59 -20.45 16.32
CA MET A 18 21.31 -20.46 17.04
C MET A 18 20.62 -19.10 17.02
N LYS A 19 21.38 -18.02 17.27
CA LYS A 19 20.88 -16.63 17.22
C LYS A 19 21.13 -16.06 15.83
N ALA A 20 20.09 -15.50 15.23
CA ALA A 20 20.20 -14.84 13.93
C ALA A 20 21.03 -13.56 14.01
N ASN A 21 20.90 -12.80 15.09
CA ASN A 21 21.53 -11.49 15.27
C ASN A 21 21.25 -10.55 14.08
N LEU A 22 19.99 -10.52 13.63
CA LEU A 22 19.52 -9.82 12.44
C LEU A 22 20.02 -8.38 12.31
N PRO A 23 19.90 -7.51 13.35
CA PRO A 23 20.34 -6.12 13.23
C PRO A 23 21.81 -5.94 12.81
N VAL A 24 22.66 -6.92 13.11
CA VAL A 24 24.09 -6.88 12.79
C VAL A 24 24.40 -7.59 11.46
N ARG A 25 23.80 -8.76 11.23
CA ARG A 25 24.16 -9.63 10.09
C ARG A 25 23.45 -9.26 8.80
N GLU A 26 22.23 -8.72 8.86
CA GLU A 26 21.52 -8.27 7.67
C GLU A 26 22.28 -7.18 6.88
N PRO A 27 22.88 -6.14 7.51
CA PRO A 27 23.71 -5.17 6.78
C PRO A 27 24.93 -5.78 6.10
N GLU A 28 25.50 -6.85 6.68
CA GLU A 28 26.62 -7.59 6.08
C GLU A 28 26.14 -8.34 4.83
N MET A 29 24.96 -8.96 4.91
CA MET A 29 24.36 -9.67 3.78
C MET A 29 23.96 -8.71 2.64
N VAL A 30 23.39 -7.54 2.96
CA VAL A 30 23.07 -6.52 1.94
C VAL A 30 24.34 -6.10 1.19
N ARG A 31 25.45 -5.87 1.90
CA ARG A 31 26.73 -5.57 1.24
C ARG A 31 27.22 -6.73 0.38
N HIS A 32 27.12 -7.96 0.90
CA HIS A 32 27.50 -9.14 0.13
C HIS A 32 26.69 -9.28 -1.17
N TRP A 33 25.37 -9.06 -1.12
CA TRP A 33 24.53 -9.07 -2.32
C TRP A 33 24.90 -7.98 -3.33
N ASP A 34 25.30 -6.77 -2.84
CA ASP A 34 25.82 -5.71 -3.70
C ASP A 34 27.18 -6.13 -4.33
N GLU A 35 28.11 -6.69 -3.54
CA GLU A 35 29.43 -7.13 -3.99
C GLU A 35 29.37 -8.21 -5.08
N ILE A 36 28.46 -9.19 -4.93
CA ILE A 36 28.27 -10.25 -5.93
C ILE A 36 27.32 -9.85 -7.07
N ASP A 37 26.76 -8.64 -7.04
CA ASP A 37 25.75 -8.17 -8.02
C ASP A 37 24.59 -9.17 -8.17
N VAL A 38 23.96 -9.54 -7.04
CA VAL A 38 22.90 -10.57 -7.03
C VAL A 38 21.73 -10.18 -7.92
N TYR A 39 21.30 -8.90 -7.87
CA TYR A 39 20.19 -8.42 -8.69
C TYR A 39 20.53 -8.46 -10.19
N GLY A 40 21.70 -7.98 -10.60
CA GLY A 40 22.13 -8.07 -11.98
C GLY A 40 22.28 -9.52 -12.48
N LYS A 41 22.74 -10.46 -11.62
CA LYS A 41 22.78 -11.88 -11.95
C LYS A 41 21.37 -12.46 -12.14
N ILE A 42 20.42 -12.10 -11.28
CA ILE A 42 19.01 -12.49 -11.44
C ILE A 42 18.46 -12.01 -12.78
N ARG A 43 18.70 -10.73 -13.14
CA ARG A 43 18.26 -10.16 -14.41
C ARG A 43 18.86 -10.94 -15.61
N ARG A 44 20.15 -11.23 -15.55
CA ARG A 44 20.83 -12.04 -16.60
C ARG A 44 20.30 -13.46 -16.68
N ALA A 45 20.05 -14.11 -15.54
CA ALA A 45 19.56 -15.49 -15.50
C ALA A 45 18.11 -15.62 -16.00
N ARG A 46 17.32 -14.54 -15.97
CA ARG A 46 15.93 -14.50 -16.45
C ARG A 46 15.79 -13.84 -17.82
N ALA A 47 16.89 -13.37 -18.44
CA ALA A 47 16.83 -12.74 -19.76
C ALA A 47 16.16 -13.66 -20.80
N GLY A 48 15.13 -13.14 -21.48
CA GLY A 48 14.36 -13.90 -22.47
C GLY A 48 13.23 -14.77 -21.90
N ALA A 49 13.05 -14.83 -20.57
CA ALA A 49 11.88 -15.42 -19.94
C ALA A 49 10.64 -14.52 -20.16
N PRO A 50 9.41 -15.04 -19.90
CA PRO A 50 8.21 -14.23 -19.95
C PRO A 50 8.32 -13.01 -19.03
N GLY A 51 8.02 -11.80 -19.53
CA GLY A 51 8.13 -10.56 -18.76
C GLY A 51 7.02 -10.44 -17.73
N PHE A 52 7.34 -9.86 -16.58
CA PHE A 52 6.39 -9.38 -15.59
C PHE A 52 6.85 -8.03 -15.07
N VAL A 53 6.13 -6.97 -15.36
CA VAL A 53 6.50 -5.60 -15.00
C VAL A 53 5.60 -5.06 -13.91
N LEU A 54 6.20 -4.81 -12.74
CA LEU A 54 5.64 -3.99 -11.68
C LEU A 54 6.19 -2.58 -11.84
N ASN A 55 5.34 -1.61 -12.20
CA ASN A 55 5.76 -0.21 -12.24
C ASN A 55 5.65 0.39 -10.84
N ASP A 56 6.73 1.00 -10.37
CA ASP A 56 6.81 1.57 -9.02
C ASP A 56 6.11 2.92 -8.95
N GLY A 57 5.17 3.10 -8.00
CA GLY A 57 4.66 4.41 -7.64
C GLY A 57 5.75 5.18 -6.89
N PRO A 58 6.11 6.40 -7.36
CA PRO A 58 7.24 7.10 -6.81
C PRO A 58 6.92 7.76 -5.47
N PRO A 59 7.60 7.41 -4.36
CA PRO A 59 7.50 8.20 -3.15
C PRO A 59 8.10 9.59 -3.35
N TYR A 60 7.59 10.58 -2.60
CA TYR A 60 8.20 11.89 -2.58
C TYR A 60 9.62 11.84 -2.01
N ALA A 61 10.54 12.54 -2.67
CA ALA A 61 11.92 12.76 -2.19
C ALA A 61 11.96 13.79 -1.04
N ASN A 62 11.16 13.55 0.01
CA ASN A 62 10.93 14.47 1.12
C ASN A 62 10.84 13.71 2.46
N GLY A 63 11.90 13.81 3.27
CA GLY A 63 11.96 13.11 4.55
C GLY A 63 12.43 11.65 4.46
N ALA A 64 12.70 11.04 5.62
CA ALA A 64 13.04 9.63 5.72
C ALA A 64 11.79 8.75 5.51
N ILE A 65 12.00 7.47 5.23
CA ILE A 65 10.91 6.51 5.09
C ILE A 65 10.06 6.41 6.37
N HIS A 66 8.77 6.13 6.21
CA HIS A 66 7.82 5.82 7.28
C HIS A 66 7.26 4.39 7.10
N MET A 67 6.48 3.89 8.08
CA MET A 67 5.96 2.51 8.03
C MET A 67 5.15 2.20 6.77
N GLY A 68 4.36 3.15 6.26
CA GLY A 68 3.65 2.98 4.98
C GLY A 68 4.60 2.73 3.79
N HIS A 69 5.71 3.48 3.72
CA HIS A 69 6.74 3.24 2.69
C HIS A 69 7.39 1.86 2.86
N ALA A 70 7.74 1.47 4.09
CA ALA A 70 8.33 0.16 4.36
C ALA A 70 7.37 -0.98 4.00
N PHE A 71 6.10 -0.85 4.38
CA PHE A 71 5.04 -1.81 4.09
C PHE A 71 4.86 -2.00 2.58
N ASN A 72 4.69 -0.91 1.84
CA ASN A 72 4.53 -0.89 0.40
C ASN A 72 5.73 -1.49 -0.33
N LYS A 73 6.96 -1.07 0.00
CA LYS A 73 8.17 -1.56 -0.66
C LYS A 73 8.46 -3.03 -0.38
N ILE A 74 8.17 -3.52 0.83
CA ILE A 74 8.29 -4.94 1.15
C ILE A 74 7.27 -5.77 0.34
N LEU A 75 6.01 -5.31 0.20
CA LEU A 75 5.02 -5.98 -0.66
C LEU A 75 5.50 -6.08 -2.10
N LYS A 76 6.00 -4.98 -2.66
CA LYS A 76 6.56 -4.94 -4.02
C LYS A 76 7.71 -5.92 -4.18
N ASP A 77 8.62 -5.97 -3.23
CA ASP A 77 9.78 -6.87 -3.25
C ASP A 77 9.36 -8.34 -3.17
N ILE A 78 8.40 -8.70 -2.30
CA ILE A 78 7.86 -10.07 -2.23
C ILE A 78 7.24 -10.47 -3.58
N ILE A 79 6.52 -9.55 -4.24
CA ILE A 79 5.94 -9.81 -5.57
C ILE A 79 7.04 -10.02 -6.59
N VAL A 80 8.00 -9.12 -6.68
CA VAL A 80 9.09 -9.19 -7.69
C VAL A 80 9.93 -10.46 -7.48
N LYS A 81 10.35 -10.74 -6.25
CA LYS A 81 11.10 -11.96 -5.92
C LYS A 81 10.31 -13.23 -6.24
N SER A 82 9.04 -13.29 -5.85
CA SER A 82 8.21 -14.46 -6.12
C SER A 82 7.98 -14.67 -7.62
N ARG A 83 7.72 -13.61 -8.39
CA ARG A 83 7.59 -13.71 -9.85
C ARG A 83 8.90 -14.15 -10.52
N THR A 84 10.03 -13.61 -10.07
CA THR A 84 11.36 -14.06 -10.52
C THR A 84 11.59 -15.54 -10.25
N MET A 85 11.26 -16.01 -9.06
CA MET A 85 11.40 -17.43 -8.69
C MET A 85 10.35 -18.34 -9.34
N MET A 86 9.24 -17.79 -9.85
CA MET A 86 8.30 -18.48 -10.76
C MET A 86 8.82 -18.59 -12.20
N GLY A 87 9.96 -17.98 -12.51
CA GLY A 87 10.56 -18.05 -13.85
C GLY A 87 10.26 -16.87 -14.76
N PHE A 88 9.70 -15.77 -14.22
CA PHE A 88 9.50 -14.55 -14.99
C PHE A 88 10.75 -13.67 -15.00
N ASP A 89 10.91 -12.90 -16.07
CA ASP A 89 11.79 -11.76 -16.13
C ASP A 89 11.06 -10.56 -15.51
N ALA A 90 11.35 -10.27 -14.23
CA ALA A 90 10.64 -9.28 -13.44
C ALA A 90 11.57 -8.11 -13.03
N PRO A 91 11.80 -7.12 -13.93
CA PRO A 91 12.56 -5.93 -13.60
C PRO A 91 11.83 -5.10 -12.54
N TYR A 92 12.58 -4.53 -11.61
CA TYR A 92 12.09 -3.55 -10.66
C TYR A 92 12.96 -2.30 -10.70
N VAL A 93 12.41 -1.23 -11.27
CA VAL A 93 13.05 0.08 -11.35
C VAL A 93 12.38 0.99 -10.32
N PRO A 94 13.04 1.29 -9.20
CA PRO A 94 12.49 2.19 -8.20
C PRO A 94 12.39 3.62 -8.75
N GLY A 95 11.40 4.38 -8.28
CA GLY A 95 11.21 5.77 -8.70
C GLY A 95 11.11 6.74 -7.54
N TRP A 96 11.29 8.03 -7.84
CA TRP A 96 11.06 9.13 -6.91
C TRP A 96 10.35 10.29 -7.58
N ASP A 97 9.34 10.82 -6.86
CA ASP A 97 8.71 12.09 -7.20
C ASP A 97 9.51 13.21 -6.53
N CYS A 98 10.11 14.07 -7.37
CA CYS A 98 11.12 15.02 -6.95
C CYS A 98 10.66 16.47 -7.01
N HIS A 99 9.46 16.75 -7.52
CA HIS A 99 8.95 18.08 -7.77
C HIS A 99 7.84 18.51 -6.80
N GLY A 100 7.43 19.76 -6.93
CA GLY A 100 6.22 20.30 -6.35
C GLY A 100 6.35 20.87 -4.96
N LEU A 101 5.21 21.29 -4.46
CA LEU A 101 5.01 22.00 -3.20
C LEU A 101 5.65 21.32 -1.98
N PRO A 102 5.62 19.98 -1.82
CA PRO A 102 6.18 19.34 -0.62
C PRO A 102 7.67 19.59 -0.39
N ILE A 103 8.44 19.67 -1.47
CA ILE A 103 9.89 19.93 -1.42
C ILE A 103 10.15 21.43 -1.32
N GLU A 104 9.45 22.23 -2.14
CA GLU A 104 9.66 23.67 -2.19
C GLU A 104 9.37 24.33 -0.82
N ILE A 105 8.29 23.97 -0.11
CA ILE A 105 8.00 24.48 1.23
C ILE A 105 9.15 24.17 2.20
N LYS A 106 9.67 22.95 2.20
CA LYS A 106 10.76 22.58 3.10
C LYS A 106 12.04 23.35 2.83
N VAL A 107 12.32 23.60 1.57
CA VAL A 107 13.45 24.45 1.16
C VAL A 107 13.20 25.91 1.54
N GLU A 108 11.99 26.44 1.35
CA GLU A 108 11.61 27.78 1.76
C GLU A 108 11.73 27.99 3.28
N GLU A 109 11.28 26.99 4.06
CA GLU A 109 11.47 27.00 5.52
C GLU A 109 12.95 27.07 5.92
N GLN A 110 13.83 26.31 5.23
CA GLN A 110 15.27 26.30 5.48
C GLN A 110 15.95 27.62 5.05
N LEU A 111 15.52 28.20 3.95
CA LEU A 111 16.03 29.46 3.44
C LEU A 111 15.61 30.66 4.28
N GLY A 112 14.41 30.62 4.86
CA GLY A 112 13.84 31.69 5.65
C GLY A 112 13.88 33.04 4.91
N ARG A 113 14.47 34.08 5.53
CA ARG A 113 14.58 35.44 4.92
C ARG A 113 15.42 35.47 3.64
N ARG A 114 16.37 34.56 3.48
CA ARG A 114 17.23 34.46 2.27
C ARG A 114 16.46 34.19 1.00
N LYS A 115 15.24 33.62 1.09
CA LYS A 115 14.36 33.37 -0.06
C LYS A 115 14.14 34.63 -0.90
N ALA A 116 13.95 35.78 -0.26
CA ALA A 116 13.68 37.04 -0.94
C ALA A 116 14.86 37.57 -1.78
N GLU A 117 16.07 37.06 -1.56
CA GLU A 117 17.30 37.41 -2.26
C GLU A 117 17.61 36.48 -3.45
N LEU A 118 16.89 35.35 -3.57
CA LEU A 118 17.15 34.33 -4.55
C LEU A 118 16.21 34.45 -5.76
N ASP A 119 16.78 34.28 -6.94
CA ASP A 119 16.02 34.09 -8.17
C ASP A 119 15.41 32.68 -8.24
N ARG A 120 14.52 32.46 -9.19
CA ARG A 120 13.85 31.15 -9.39
C ARG A 120 14.84 30.02 -9.65
N LEU A 121 15.92 30.26 -10.40
CA LEU A 121 16.95 29.24 -10.69
C LEU A 121 17.72 28.84 -9.43
N ALA A 122 18.00 29.78 -8.55
CA ALA A 122 18.66 29.50 -7.28
C ALA A 122 17.77 28.67 -6.36
N ILE A 123 16.46 28.99 -6.28
CA ILE A 123 15.47 28.19 -5.52
C ILE A 123 15.40 26.75 -6.10
N ARG A 124 15.31 26.60 -7.42
CA ARG A 124 15.27 25.30 -8.08
C ARG A 124 16.50 24.45 -7.76
N ARG A 125 17.70 25.06 -7.76
CA ARG A 125 18.96 24.39 -7.37
C ARG A 125 18.93 23.87 -5.94
N GLU A 126 18.41 24.66 -5.00
CA GLU A 126 18.28 24.22 -3.59
C GLU A 126 17.26 23.11 -3.44
N CYS A 127 16.13 23.16 -4.18
CA CYS A 127 15.13 22.07 -4.20
C CYS A 127 15.73 20.77 -4.76
N ARG A 128 16.51 20.83 -5.84
CA ARG A 128 17.22 19.68 -6.42
C ARG A 128 18.17 19.03 -5.42
N LYS A 129 19.01 19.82 -4.75
CA LYS A 129 19.91 19.32 -3.69
C LYS A 129 19.16 18.67 -2.54
N TYR A 130 18.03 19.25 -2.14
CA TYR A 130 17.16 18.69 -1.11
C TYR A 130 16.61 17.34 -1.52
N ALA A 131 16.06 17.22 -2.73
CA ALA A 131 15.53 15.98 -3.27
C ALA A 131 16.63 14.89 -3.36
N GLU A 132 17.81 15.20 -3.92
CA GLU A 132 18.95 14.29 -4.03
C GLU A 132 19.35 13.71 -2.66
N LYS A 133 19.41 14.55 -1.63
CA LYS A 133 19.70 14.12 -0.26
C LYS A 133 18.70 13.08 0.24
N PHE A 134 17.40 13.31 0.04
CA PHE A 134 16.39 12.40 0.54
C PHE A 134 16.21 11.14 -0.32
N ILE A 135 16.49 11.20 -1.61
CA ILE A 135 16.61 10.01 -2.46
C ILE A 135 17.65 9.04 -1.86
N ASP A 136 18.84 9.54 -1.51
CA ASP A 136 19.88 8.69 -0.94
C ASP A 136 19.49 8.12 0.43
N ILE A 137 18.89 8.92 1.30
CA ILE A 137 18.41 8.46 2.62
C ILE A 137 17.34 7.37 2.45
N GLN A 138 16.39 7.56 1.55
CA GLN A 138 15.32 6.60 1.30
C GLN A 138 15.83 5.34 0.60
N ARG A 139 16.74 5.46 -0.37
CA ARG A 139 17.42 4.34 -1.04
C ARG A 139 18.10 3.43 -0.02
N GLN A 140 18.88 4.01 0.91
CA GLN A 140 19.52 3.24 1.96
C GLN A 140 18.49 2.56 2.88
N GLY A 141 17.41 3.26 3.21
CA GLY A 141 16.30 2.69 3.99
C GLY A 141 15.64 1.50 3.30
N PHE A 142 15.38 1.58 2.01
CA PHE A 142 14.78 0.49 1.23
C PHE A 142 15.73 -0.69 1.02
N LYS A 143 16.99 -0.45 0.72
CA LYS A 143 18.02 -1.51 0.67
C LYS A 143 18.15 -2.22 2.02
N ARG A 144 18.07 -1.46 3.13
CA ARG A 144 18.11 -2.04 4.48
C ARG A 144 16.90 -2.95 4.79
N LEU A 145 15.76 -2.77 4.09
CA LEU A 145 14.60 -3.66 4.13
C LEU A 145 14.75 -4.90 3.23
N GLU A 146 15.93 -5.14 2.66
CA GLU A 146 16.26 -6.24 1.74
C GLU A 146 15.52 -6.19 0.40
N VAL A 147 15.13 -4.99 -0.02
CA VAL A 147 14.45 -4.77 -1.30
C VAL A 147 15.45 -4.82 -2.45
N PHE A 148 15.23 -5.70 -3.42
CA PHE A 148 16.03 -5.80 -4.64
C PHE A 148 15.49 -4.85 -5.72
N GLY A 149 16.37 -4.30 -6.55
CA GLY A 149 15.98 -3.41 -7.65
C GLY A 149 17.17 -2.73 -8.32
N GLU A 150 16.88 -1.99 -9.39
CA GLU A 150 17.83 -1.18 -10.13
C GLU A 150 18.10 0.14 -9.40
N TRP A 151 18.88 0.05 -8.31
CA TRP A 151 19.12 1.19 -7.42
C TRP A 151 20.07 2.24 -7.99
N ASP A 152 20.88 1.85 -8.99
CA ASP A 152 21.89 2.71 -9.59
C ASP A 152 21.34 3.52 -10.78
N ASP A 153 20.25 3.03 -11.41
CA ASP A 153 19.54 3.71 -12.50
C ASP A 153 18.02 3.80 -12.23
N PRO A 154 17.62 4.45 -11.13
CA PRO A 154 16.21 4.67 -10.81
C PRO A 154 15.59 5.68 -11.77
N TYR A 155 14.25 5.77 -11.81
CA TYR A 155 13.64 6.91 -12.45
C TYR A 155 13.42 8.07 -11.45
N LEU A 156 13.77 9.27 -11.87
CA LEU A 156 13.60 10.49 -11.09
C LEU A 156 12.79 11.49 -11.92
N THR A 157 11.68 12.01 -11.39
CA THR A 157 10.85 12.97 -12.13
C THR A 157 11.62 14.25 -12.49
N MET A 158 12.71 14.56 -11.74
CA MET A 158 13.62 15.69 -11.99
C MET A 158 14.81 15.38 -12.92
N SER A 159 14.90 14.17 -13.49
CA SER A 159 15.95 13.90 -14.48
C SER A 159 15.58 14.56 -15.82
N HIS A 160 16.58 15.05 -16.56
CA HIS A 160 16.37 15.80 -17.79
C HIS A 160 15.48 15.05 -18.79
N ARG A 161 15.74 13.76 -18.97
CA ARG A 161 14.94 12.89 -19.85
C ARG A 161 13.49 12.76 -19.37
N TYR A 162 13.29 12.65 -18.07
CA TYR A 162 11.94 12.53 -17.53
C TYR A 162 11.18 13.86 -17.61
N GLU A 163 11.83 15.00 -17.28
CA GLU A 163 11.28 16.35 -17.46
C GLU A 163 10.86 16.58 -18.92
N ALA A 164 11.68 16.15 -19.88
CA ALA A 164 11.35 16.22 -21.30
C ALA A 164 10.15 15.35 -21.67
N GLU A 165 10.01 14.13 -21.10
CA GLU A 165 8.85 13.27 -21.39
C GLU A 165 7.56 13.81 -20.74
N ILE A 166 7.63 14.44 -19.57
CA ILE A 166 6.51 15.18 -18.99
C ILE A 166 6.04 16.28 -19.97
N ALA A 167 6.99 17.07 -20.48
CA ALA A 167 6.70 18.11 -21.46
C ALA A 167 6.06 17.53 -22.75
N ARG A 168 6.58 16.43 -23.28
CA ARG A 168 6.00 15.71 -24.41
C ARG A 168 4.60 15.20 -24.15
N ALA A 169 4.37 14.63 -22.96
CA ALA A 169 3.04 14.16 -22.56
C ALA A 169 2.03 15.32 -22.57
N PHE A 170 2.44 16.48 -22.03
CA PHE A 170 1.64 17.70 -22.06
C PHE A 170 1.38 18.15 -23.52
N GLY A 171 2.41 18.22 -24.37
CA GLY A 171 2.27 18.59 -25.79
C GLY A 171 1.30 17.69 -26.55
N ARG A 172 1.34 16.37 -26.30
CA ARG A 172 0.39 15.42 -26.90
C ARG A 172 -1.04 15.64 -26.42
N CYS A 173 -1.26 16.07 -25.17
CA CYS A 173 -2.57 16.48 -24.69
C CYS A 173 -3.05 17.77 -25.36
N VAL A 174 -2.13 18.72 -25.65
CA VAL A 174 -2.42 19.93 -26.41
C VAL A 174 -2.88 19.58 -27.84
N ASP A 175 -2.14 18.73 -28.56
CA ASP A 175 -2.48 18.32 -29.93
C ASP A 175 -3.84 17.61 -30.01
N LYS A 176 -4.25 16.94 -28.95
CA LYS A 176 -5.59 16.33 -28.85
C LYS A 176 -6.70 17.33 -28.48
N GLY A 177 -6.36 18.60 -28.25
CA GLY A 177 -7.32 19.64 -27.88
C GLY A 177 -7.92 19.48 -26.49
N LEU A 178 -7.25 18.72 -25.61
CA LEU A 178 -7.68 18.50 -24.23
C LEU A 178 -7.28 19.64 -23.29
N VAL A 179 -6.22 20.38 -23.64
CA VAL A 179 -5.68 21.47 -22.80
C VAL A 179 -6.33 22.79 -23.18
N TYR A 180 -6.72 23.55 -22.17
CA TYR A 180 -7.25 24.91 -22.36
C TYR A 180 -6.93 25.79 -21.15
N LYS A 181 -6.94 27.13 -21.35
CA LYS A 181 -6.85 28.12 -20.27
C LYS A 181 -8.23 28.67 -20.00
N GLY A 182 -8.65 28.70 -18.73
CA GLY A 182 -9.98 29.17 -18.36
C GLY A 182 -9.99 29.93 -17.04
N LEU A 183 -10.94 30.84 -16.89
CA LEU A 183 -11.24 31.51 -15.62
C LEU A 183 -12.32 30.71 -14.91
N LYS A 184 -11.92 29.92 -13.92
CA LYS A 184 -12.83 29.06 -13.11
C LYS A 184 -12.46 29.12 -11.62
N PRO A 185 -13.45 28.95 -10.71
CA PRO A 185 -13.15 28.72 -9.31
C PRO A 185 -12.33 27.43 -9.14
N VAL A 186 -11.22 27.55 -8.43
CA VAL A 186 -10.36 26.43 -8.06
C VAL A 186 -10.12 26.46 -6.56
N HIS A 187 -9.77 25.33 -5.98
CA HIS A 187 -9.22 25.30 -4.63
C HIS A 187 -7.94 26.13 -4.61
N TRP A 188 -7.88 27.11 -3.74
CA TRP A 188 -6.77 28.04 -3.62
C TRP A 188 -6.26 28.11 -2.20
N CYS A 189 -4.98 27.85 -2.02
CA CYS A 189 -4.31 28.05 -0.73
C CYS A 189 -3.70 29.46 -0.69
N SER A 190 -4.29 30.37 0.09
CA SER A 190 -3.80 31.74 0.26
C SER A 190 -2.49 31.83 1.09
N SER A 191 -2.12 30.79 1.83
CA SER A 191 -0.83 30.68 2.52
C SER A 191 0.30 30.21 1.61
N CYS A 192 0.02 29.21 0.74
CA CYS A 192 0.98 28.70 -0.24
C CYS A 192 0.97 29.47 -1.55
N LEU A 193 -0.01 30.34 -1.79
CA LEU A 193 -0.20 31.15 -2.99
C LEU A 193 -0.27 30.31 -4.27
N THR A 194 -1.06 29.25 -4.26
CA THR A 194 -1.17 28.33 -5.41
C THR A 194 -2.54 27.65 -5.46
N ALA A 195 -2.96 27.30 -6.68
CA ALA A 195 -4.08 26.40 -6.91
C ALA A 195 -3.75 24.98 -6.40
N LEU A 196 -4.79 24.25 -6.00
CA LEU A 196 -4.71 22.86 -5.55
C LEU A 196 -5.62 21.97 -6.40
N ALA A 197 -5.18 20.75 -6.67
CA ALA A 197 -6.06 19.70 -7.18
C ALA A 197 -6.88 19.08 -6.03
N GLU A 198 -7.92 18.32 -6.36
CA GLU A 198 -8.76 17.63 -5.37
C GLU A 198 -7.93 16.68 -4.46
N ALA A 199 -6.92 16.02 -5.03
CA ALA A 199 -6.00 15.15 -4.28
C ALA A 199 -5.08 15.89 -3.29
N GLU A 200 -5.05 17.21 -3.34
CA GLU A 200 -4.24 18.09 -2.49
C GLU A 200 -5.05 18.79 -1.40
N VAL A 201 -6.31 18.38 -1.22
CA VAL A 201 -7.23 18.92 -0.23
C VAL A 201 -7.55 17.86 0.81
N GLU A 202 -7.39 18.21 2.09
CA GLU A 202 -7.80 17.42 3.24
C GLU A 202 -8.98 18.11 3.95
N TYR A 203 -9.88 17.33 4.54
CA TYR A 203 -11.01 17.87 5.27
C TYR A 203 -10.76 17.73 6.76
N GLU A 204 -10.83 18.87 7.45
CA GLU A 204 -10.63 18.96 8.90
C GLU A 204 -11.84 19.61 9.58
N ASP A 205 -12.05 19.32 10.86
CA ASP A 205 -13.08 20.00 11.63
C ASP A 205 -12.74 21.49 11.78
N HIS A 206 -13.66 22.34 11.35
CA HIS A 206 -13.51 23.78 11.38
C HIS A 206 -14.76 24.44 11.95
N THR A 207 -14.57 25.53 12.70
CA THR A 207 -15.67 26.35 13.19
C THR A 207 -15.78 27.63 12.36
N SER A 208 -16.92 27.78 11.68
CA SER A 208 -17.22 28.96 10.86
C SER A 208 -18.43 29.72 11.40
N PRO A 209 -18.49 31.06 11.22
CA PRO A 209 -19.73 31.78 11.49
C PRO A 209 -20.80 31.37 10.47
N SER A 210 -21.98 31.03 10.95
CA SER A 210 -23.15 30.67 10.20
C SER A 210 -24.18 31.79 10.31
N VAL A 211 -24.68 32.28 9.16
CA VAL A 211 -25.60 33.43 9.14
C VAL A 211 -26.83 33.16 8.29
N TYR A 212 -27.98 33.59 8.80
CA TYR A 212 -29.26 33.69 8.08
C TYR A 212 -29.48 35.15 7.65
N VAL A 213 -29.54 35.38 6.36
CA VAL A 213 -29.53 36.76 5.79
C VAL A 213 -30.75 37.01 4.91
N ALA A 214 -31.45 38.10 5.14
CA ALA A 214 -32.58 38.55 4.33
C ALA A 214 -32.12 39.39 3.16
N PHE A 215 -32.52 39.01 1.95
CA PHE A 215 -32.34 39.77 0.70
C PHE A 215 -33.69 40.35 0.25
N PRO A 216 -33.91 41.67 0.31
CA PRO A 216 -35.14 42.28 -0.12
C PRO A 216 -35.45 42.05 -1.59
N VAL A 217 -36.64 41.56 -1.93
CA VAL A 217 -37.09 41.35 -3.30
C VAL A 217 -37.51 42.67 -3.92
N GLU A 218 -36.95 42.95 -5.10
CA GLU A 218 -37.27 44.19 -5.84
C GLU A 218 -38.39 43.96 -6.89
N SER A 219 -38.50 42.70 -7.37
CA SER A 219 -39.54 42.36 -8.34
C SER A 219 -40.91 42.30 -7.68
N ASP A 220 -41.93 42.74 -8.38
CA ASP A 220 -43.31 42.51 -7.93
C ASP A 220 -43.62 41.01 -7.95
N LEU A 221 -44.01 40.46 -6.83
CA LEU A 221 -44.39 39.09 -6.68
C LEU A 221 -45.89 38.80 -6.89
N ALA A 222 -46.71 39.80 -7.26
CA ALA A 222 -48.11 39.60 -7.61
C ALA A 222 -48.32 38.62 -8.82
N GLU A 223 -47.30 38.52 -9.69
CA GLU A 223 -47.28 37.52 -10.78
C GLU A 223 -46.99 36.11 -10.32
N VAL A 224 -46.37 35.90 -9.13
CA VAL A 224 -46.13 34.57 -8.49
C VAL A 224 -47.41 34.14 -7.81
N ASP A 225 -47.94 35.01 -6.97
CA ASP A 225 -49.21 34.86 -6.30
C ASP A 225 -49.78 36.24 -5.98
N PRO A 226 -51.05 36.50 -6.34
CA PRO A 226 -51.73 37.82 -6.09
C PRO A 226 -51.65 38.27 -4.62
N ALA A 227 -51.63 37.34 -3.64
CA ALA A 227 -51.53 37.66 -2.23
C ALA A 227 -50.20 38.29 -1.83
N LEU A 228 -49.15 38.18 -2.69
CA LEU A 228 -47.81 38.73 -2.50
C LEU A 228 -47.68 40.19 -3.01
N GLY A 229 -48.62 40.67 -3.83
CA GLY A 229 -48.57 42.02 -4.43
C GLY A 229 -48.58 43.15 -3.44
N GLY A 230 -47.81 44.21 -3.73
CA GLY A 230 -47.81 45.47 -2.95
C GLY A 230 -47.23 45.35 -1.54
N ARG A 231 -46.37 44.38 -1.28
CA ARG A 231 -45.76 44.11 0.01
C ARG A 231 -44.27 43.89 -0.11
N ASP A 232 -43.54 44.17 0.99
CA ASP A 232 -42.11 43.96 1.08
C ASP A 232 -41.81 42.49 1.47
N TRP A 233 -41.18 41.77 0.56
CA TRP A 233 -40.72 40.39 0.75
C TRP A 233 -39.21 40.34 0.73
N SER A 234 -38.62 39.39 1.50
CA SER A 234 -37.19 39.07 1.48
C SER A 234 -36.98 37.58 1.31
N VAL A 235 -36.07 37.19 0.44
CA VAL A 235 -35.55 35.83 0.42
C VAL A 235 -34.56 35.64 1.51
N VAL A 236 -34.66 34.54 2.27
CA VAL A 236 -33.70 34.23 3.35
C VAL A 236 -32.72 33.20 2.86
N ILE A 237 -31.44 33.56 2.83
CA ILE A 237 -30.34 32.60 2.56
C ILE A 237 -29.66 32.19 3.87
N TRP A 238 -28.96 31.07 3.79
CA TRP A 238 -28.06 30.59 4.83
C TRP A 238 -26.67 30.33 4.24
N THR A 239 -25.63 30.77 4.96
CA THR A 239 -24.23 30.48 4.57
C THR A 239 -23.32 30.36 5.78
N THR A 240 -22.32 29.46 5.67
CA THR A 240 -21.21 29.33 6.63
C THR A 240 -19.95 30.10 6.16
N THR A 241 -20.01 30.76 5.01
CA THR A 241 -18.93 31.57 4.44
C THR A 241 -19.36 33.01 4.19
N PRO A 242 -19.62 33.83 5.25
CA PRO A 242 -20.11 35.21 5.07
C PRO A 242 -19.18 36.06 4.19
N TRP A 243 -17.89 35.75 4.14
CA TRP A 243 -16.91 36.45 3.33
C TRP A 243 -17.19 36.33 1.79
N THR A 244 -18.04 35.39 1.34
CA THR A 244 -18.42 35.29 -0.10
C THR A 244 -19.57 36.25 -0.44
N LEU A 245 -20.27 36.78 0.54
CA LEU A 245 -21.42 37.70 0.29
C LEU A 245 -21.06 38.94 -0.59
N PRO A 246 -19.90 39.61 -0.41
CA PRO A 246 -19.52 40.70 -1.30
C PRO A 246 -19.46 40.32 -2.79
N ALA A 247 -19.30 39.02 -3.10
CA ALA A 247 -19.30 38.50 -4.46
C ALA A 247 -20.66 37.94 -4.91
N ASN A 248 -21.71 38.04 -4.10
CA ASN A 248 -23.04 37.54 -4.46
C ASN A 248 -23.55 38.21 -5.75
N LEU A 249 -24.10 37.43 -6.67
CA LEU A 249 -24.74 37.82 -7.91
C LEU A 249 -26.12 37.21 -8.09
N ALA A 250 -26.41 36.11 -7.35
CA ALA A 250 -27.69 35.41 -7.48
C ALA A 250 -28.08 34.68 -6.20
N ILE A 251 -29.32 34.22 -6.17
CA ILE A 251 -29.84 33.26 -5.16
C ILE A 251 -30.50 32.12 -5.93
N ALA A 252 -30.06 30.89 -5.67
CA ALA A 252 -30.53 29.69 -6.36
C ALA A 252 -31.69 29.02 -5.58
N PHE A 253 -32.66 28.54 -6.34
CA PHE A 253 -33.85 27.80 -5.92
C PHE A 253 -33.93 26.49 -6.68
N HIS A 254 -34.43 25.45 -6.05
CA HIS A 254 -34.77 24.23 -6.77
C HIS A 254 -36.10 24.41 -7.51
N PRO A 255 -36.20 24.09 -8.81
CA PRO A 255 -37.39 24.35 -9.59
C PRO A 255 -38.64 23.64 -9.03
N GLU A 256 -38.51 22.41 -8.56
CA GLU A 256 -39.61 21.53 -8.15
C GLU A 256 -39.96 21.60 -6.65
N TYR A 257 -39.16 22.28 -5.82
CA TYR A 257 -39.47 22.37 -4.39
C TYR A 257 -40.53 23.42 -4.12
N ASP A 258 -41.28 23.24 -3.04
CA ASP A 258 -42.26 24.20 -2.56
C ASP A 258 -41.60 25.23 -1.64
N TYR A 259 -41.92 26.50 -1.89
CA TYR A 259 -41.48 27.65 -1.11
C TYR A 259 -42.67 28.32 -0.48
N SER A 260 -42.54 28.69 0.76
CA SER A 260 -43.55 29.41 1.51
C SER A 260 -43.16 30.87 1.69
N ALA A 261 -44.06 31.77 1.30
CA ALA A 261 -44.00 33.17 1.68
C ALA A 261 -44.74 33.36 3.00
N VAL A 262 -44.03 33.73 4.06
CA VAL A 262 -44.54 33.83 5.43
C VAL A 262 -44.40 35.25 5.96
N ARG A 263 -45.34 35.65 6.81
CA ARG A 263 -45.29 36.89 7.53
C ARG A 263 -44.84 36.71 8.97
N VAL A 264 -43.91 37.56 9.40
CA VAL A 264 -43.44 37.68 10.78
C VAL A 264 -43.54 39.16 11.20
N GLY A 265 -44.54 39.50 11.95
CA GLY A 265 -44.86 40.92 12.21
C GLY A 265 -45.17 41.67 10.90
N ASP A 266 -44.48 42.77 10.68
CA ASP A 266 -44.70 43.61 9.45
C ASP A 266 -43.77 43.19 8.29
N ARG A 267 -42.93 42.14 8.43
CA ARG A 267 -41.97 41.70 7.41
C ARG A 267 -42.41 40.40 6.76
N GLY A 268 -42.14 40.25 5.47
CA GLY A 268 -42.39 39.03 4.71
C GLY A 268 -41.10 38.33 4.37
N TYR A 269 -41.09 36.97 4.48
CA TYR A 269 -39.93 36.13 4.20
C TYR A 269 -40.30 34.97 3.29
N ILE A 270 -39.36 34.54 2.46
CA ILE A 270 -39.48 33.37 1.55
C ILE A 270 -38.41 32.38 1.89
N VAL A 271 -38.82 31.12 2.19
CA VAL A 271 -37.96 29.97 2.50
C VAL A 271 -38.59 28.69 1.93
N ALA A 272 -37.83 27.62 1.78
CA ALA A 272 -38.41 26.32 1.42
C ALA A 272 -39.41 25.85 2.48
N THR A 273 -40.57 25.35 2.04
CA THR A 273 -41.67 24.95 2.91
C THR A 273 -41.25 23.90 3.93
N GLU A 274 -40.45 22.90 3.49
CA GLU A 274 -39.98 21.82 4.39
C GLU A 274 -39.03 22.32 5.49
N LEU A 275 -38.28 23.40 5.22
CA LEU A 275 -37.34 24.01 6.18
C LEU A 275 -37.95 25.13 7.02
N LEU A 276 -39.19 25.53 6.75
CA LEU A 276 -39.84 26.66 7.43
C LEU A 276 -39.83 26.54 8.98
N ALA A 277 -40.16 25.36 9.51
CA ALA A 277 -40.17 25.12 10.96
C ALA A 277 -38.78 25.28 11.57
N ALA A 278 -37.74 24.74 10.92
CA ALA A 278 -36.37 24.81 11.39
C ALA A 278 -35.84 26.28 11.35
N VAL A 279 -36.11 26.99 10.23
CA VAL A 279 -35.73 28.41 10.07
C VAL A 279 -36.47 29.27 11.08
N SER A 280 -37.80 29.04 11.32
CA SER A 280 -38.57 29.78 12.30
C SER A 280 -38.00 29.61 13.71
N ALA A 281 -37.61 28.39 14.08
CA ALA A 281 -36.99 28.13 15.39
C ALA A 281 -35.65 28.86 15.52
N LYS A 282 -34.77 28.82 14.49
CA LYS A 282 -33.47 29.50 14.47
C LYS A 282 -33.60 31.03 14.50
N CYS A 283 -34.51 31.58 13.70
CA CYS A 283 -34.68 33.02 13.61
C CYS A 283 -35.63 33.61 14.65
N GLY A 284 -36.20 32.78 15.51
CA GLY A 284 -37.12 33.24 16.60
C GLY A 284 -38.43 33.78 16.09
N TRP A 285 -38.99 33.25 14.98
CA TRP A 285 -40.23 33.77 14.36
C TRP A 285 -41.50 33.35 15.04
N GLY A 286 -41.47 32.34 15.96
CA GLY A 286 -42.68 31.75 16.55
C GLY A 286 -43.47 30.96 15.49
N GLU A 287 -44.77 31.23 15.39
CA GLU A 287 -45.65 30.65 14.36
C GLU A 287 -45.90 31.70 13.28
N PRO A 288 -45.13 31.70 12.16
CA PRO A 288 -45.32 32.66 11.09
C PRO A 288 -46.61 32.38 10.32
N GLU A 289 -47.30 33.40 9.84
CA GLU A 289 -48.46 33.28 8.97
C GLU A 289 -48.01 32.94 7.54
N GLU A 290 -48.38 31.75 7.03
CA GLU A 290 -48.15 31.41 5.61
C GLU A 290 -49.12 32.13 4.71
N VAL A 291 -48.65 33.04 3.85
CA VAL A 291 -49.47 33.90 2.97
C VAL A 291 -49.66 33.23 1.61
N ALA A 292 -48.64 32.60 1.08
CA ALA A 292 -48.68 31.90 -0.18
C ALA A 292 -47.64 30.75 -0.21
N ARG A 293 -47.91 29.76 -1.07
CA ARG A 293 -47.01 28.63 -1.36
C ARG A 293 -46.91 28.45 -2.87
N PHE A 294 -45.70 28.31 -3.38
CA PHE A 294 -45.43 28.20 -4.80
C PHE A 294 -44.16 27.37 -5.07
N LYS A 295 -44.00 26.91 -6.32
CA LYS A 295 -42.79 26.22 -6.76
C LYS A 295 -41.64 27.20 -6.99
N GLY A 296 -40.41 26.79 -6.74
CA GLY A 296 -39.19 27.59 -6.97
C GLY A 296 -39.13 28.17 -8.38
N GLN A 297 -39.57 27.40 -9.37
CA GLN A 297 -39.66 27.84 -10.77
C GLN A 297 -40.40 29.18 -10.95
N ALA A 298 -41.33 29.52 -10.10
CA ALA A 298 -42.09 30.80 -10.19
C ALA A 298 -41.22 32.03 -9.86
N LEU A 299 -40.09 31.83 -9.21
CA LEU A 299 -39.14 32.90 -8.87
C LEU A 299 -38.06 33.16 -9.95
N ASP A 300 -38.00 32.32 -10.98
CA ASP A 300 -36.96 32.42 -12.01
C ASP A 300 -36.87 33.83 -12.62
N ARG A 301 -35.63 34.33 -12.73
CA ARG A 301 -35.28 35.65 -13.33
C ARG A 301 -35.85 36.88 -12.59
N ARG A 302 -36.43 36.74 -11.42
CA ARG A 302 -36.78 37.85 -10.56
C ARG A 302 -35.50 38.41 -9.87
N ARG A 303 -35.62 39.51 -9.16
CA ARG A 303 -34.49 40.23 -8.56
C ARG A 303 -34.73 40.49 -7.10
N ALA A 304 -33.68 40.28 -6.34
CA ALA A 304 -33.54 40.78 -4.97
C ALA A 304 -32.42 41.80 -4.92
N ARG A 305 -32.35 42.62 -3.92
CA ARG A 305 -31.29 43.58 -3.65
C ARG A 305 -30.28 42.98 -2.69
N HIS A 306 -29.02 43.16 -2.96
CA HIS A 306 -27.95 42.82 -2.03
C HIS A 306 -28.06 43.57 -0.70
N PRO A 307 -27.87 42.96 0.47
CA PRO A 307 -28.18 43.53 1.78
C PRO A 307 -27.30 44.75 2.19
N PHE A 308 -26.12 44.93 1.58
CA PHE A 308 -25.21 46.02 1.93
C PHE A 308 -24.36 46.59 0.76
N ILE A 309 -24.58 46.11 -0.46
CA ILE A 309 -23.94 46.63 -1.69
C ILE A 309 -25.05 47.06 -2.63
N ASP A 310 -24.86 48.17 -3.34
CA ASP A 310 -25.81 48.61 -4.37
C ASP A 310 -25.71 47.72 -5.64
N ARG A 311 -26.29 46.53 -5.54
CA ARG A 311 -26.28 45.52 -6.57
C ARG A 311 -27.54 44.66 -6.50
N ALA A 312 -28.08 44.29 -7.69
CA ALA A 312 -29.16 43.33 -7.77
C ALA A 312 -28.60 41.89 -7.65
N SER A 313 -29.31 41.00 -6.93
CA SER A 313 -29.13 39.58 -6.86
C SER A 313 -30.20 38.87 -7.67
N LEU A 314 -29.85 38.19 -8.73
CA LEU A 314 -30.79 37.48 -9.62
C LEU A 314 -31.30 36.20 -8.92
N LEU A 315 -32.62 35.98 -8.95
CA LEU A 315 -33.18 34.70 -8.54
C LEU A 315 -33.07 33.71 -9.70
N VAL A 316 -32.44 32.55 -9.44
CA VAL A 316 -32.06 31.58 -10.45
C VAL A 316 -32.48 30.17 -10.02
N LEU A 317 -32.56 29.25 -10.99
CA LEU A 317 -32.88 27.85 -10.71
C LEU A 317 -31.62 26.97 -10.76
N ALA A 318 -31.53 26.03 -9.83
CA ALA A 318 -30.42 25.06 -9.77
C ALA A 318 -30.85 23.75 -9.08
N ASP A 319 -30.50 22.63 -9.68
CA ASP A 319 -30.87 21.28 -9.19
C ASP A 319 -30.02 20.84 -7.96
N TYR A 320 -28.91 21.54 -7.68
CA TYR A 320 -28.05 21.22 -6.51
C TYR A 320 -28.60 21.74 -5.19
N VAL A 321 -29.66 22.56 -5.19
CA VAL A 321 -30.28 23.03 -3.94
C VAL A 321 -30.93 21.86 -3.23
N THR A 322 -30.58 21.66 -1.95
CA THR A 322 -31.11 20.58 -1.12
C THR A 322 -31.95 21.10 0.04
N LEU A 323 -32.65 20.19 0.70
CA LEU A 323 -33.47 20.45 1.88
C LEU A 323 -32.88 19.87 3.18
N ASP A 324 -31.60 19.47 3.14
CA ASP A 324 -30.93 18.84 4.28
C ASP A 324 -30.59 19.85 5.39
N ALA A 325 -30.34 21.12 5.00
CA ALA A 325 -30.00 22.19 5.93
C ALA A 325 -30.27 23.57 5.33
N GLY A 326 -30.23 24.61 6.16
CA GLY A 326 -30.33 26.00 5.72
C GLY A 326 -31.76 26.45 5.50
N THR A 327 -32.02 27.08 4.35
CA THR A 327 -33.30 27.74 4.02
C THR A 327 -33.92 27.24 2.69
N GLY A 328 -33.21 26.37 1.94
CA GLY A 328 -33.56 25.98 0.58
C GLY A 328 -33.40 27.13 -0.46
N CYS A 329 -32.80 28.25 -0.06
CA CYS A 329 -32.42 29.39 -0.91
C CYS A 329 -30.90 29.54 -0.78
N VAL A 330 -30.16 29.26 -1.85
CA VAL A 330 -28.69 29.22 -1.81
C VAL A 330 -28.11 30.50 -2.40
N HIS A 331 -27.34 31.22 -1.61
CA HIS A 331 -26.51 32.33 -2.06
C HIS A 331 -25.52 31.88 -3.11
N THR A 332 -25.44 32.55 -4.25
CA THR A 332 -24.62 32.16 -5.39
C THR A 332 -23.59 33.25 -5.72
N ALA A 333 -22.31 32.87 -5.64
CA ALA A 333 -21.16 33.69 -6.00
C ALA A 333 -20.29 32.97 -7.03
N PRO A 334 -20.47 33.18 -8.34
CA PRO A 334 -19.83 32.40 -9.42
C PRO A 334 -18.30 32.40 -9.38
N GLY A 335 -17.66 33.33 -8.69
CA GLY A 335 -16.21 33.38 -8.47
C GLY A 335 -15.70 32.55 -7.28
N HIS A 336 -16.60 31.97 -6.45
CA HIS A 336 -16.25 31.33 -5.19
C HIS A 336 -16.90 29.96 -4.93
N GLY A 337 -17.58 29.39 -5.91
CA GLY A 337 -18.17 28.05 -5.86
C GLY A 337 -18.21 27.36 -7.20
N ALA A 338 -18.01 26.04 -7.25
CA ALA A 338 -18.04 25.29 -8.49
C ALA A 338 -19.47 25.23 -9.08
N ASP A 339 -20.46 24.92 -8.25
CA ASP A 339 -21.87 24.88 -8.65
C ASP A 339 -22.40 26.29 -8.97
N ASP A 340 -21.95 27.27 -8.19
CA ASP A 340 -22.25 28.69 -8.43
C ASP A 340 -21.73 29.17 -9.80
N TYR A 341 -20.53 28.71 -10.18
CA TYR A 341 -19.93 29.01 -11.47
C TYR A 341 -20.76 28.41 -12.62
N VAL A 342 -21.16 27.14 -12.50
CA VAL A 342 -22.01 26.49 -13.54
C VAL A 342 -23.33 27.20 -13.68
N THR A 343 -23.98 27.51 -12.56
CA THR A 343 -25.22 28.27 -12.53
C THR A 343 -25.02 29.67 -13.12
N GLY A 344 -23.93 30.35 -12.78
CA GLY A 344 -23.55 31.64 -13.33
C GLY A 344 -23.38 31.58 -14.84
N MET A 345 -22.75 30.56 -15.40
CA MET A 345 -22.62 30.36 -16.84
C MET A 345 -23.97 30.17 -17.53
N ASN A 346 -24.88 29.38 -16.95
CA ASN A 346 -26.21 29.11 -17.46
C ASN A 346 -27.06 30.41 -17.56
N TYR A 347 -26.91 31.31 -16.57
CA TYR A 347 -27.61 32.58 -16.49
C TYR A 347 -26.81 33.76 -17.07
N ARG A 348 -25.57 33.51 -17.57
CA ARG A 348 -24.66 34.54 -18.12
C ARG A 348 -24.28 35.61 -17.10
N LEU A 349 -24.08 35.19 -15.85
CA LEU A 349 -23.58 36.08 -14.80
C LEU A 349 -22.05 36.23 -14.94
N GLU A 350 -21.55 37.36 -14.44
CA GLU A 350 -20.12 37.61 -14.37
C GLU A 350 -19.47 36.64 -13.39
N THR A 351 -18.23 36.19 -13.68
CA THR A 351 -17.41 35.44 -12.71
C THR A 351 -16.68 36.43 -11.80
N LEU A 352 -17.43 37.07 -10.91
CA LEU A 352 -16.93 38.08 -10.00
C LEU A 352 -16.09 37.45 -8.89
N CYS A 353 -14.79 37.75 -8.83
CA CYS A 353 -13.88 37.29 -7.78
C CYS A 353 -13.12 38.48 -7.18
N PRO A 354 -13.67 39.14 -6.15
CA PRO A 354 -13.07 40.33 -5.54
C PRO A 354 -12.00 40.01 -4.47
N VAL A 355 -11.29 38.90 -4.64
CA VAL A 355 -10.28 38.41 -3.70
C VAL A 355 -8.97 38.15 -4.43
N ASP A 356 -7.85 38.66 -3.88
CA ASP A 356 -6.50 38.51 -4.41
C ASP A 356 -5.87 37.14 -4.09
N ASP A 357 -4.62 36.96 -4.55
CA ASP A 357 -3.85 35.69 -4.37
C ASP A 357 -3.56 35.39 -2.89
N HIS A 358 -3.47 36.42 -2.04
CA HIS A 358 -3.25 36.31 -0.60
C HIS A 358 -4.54 36.06 0.19
N GLY A 359 -5.68 35.84 -0.47
CA GLY A 359 -6.97 35.70 0.18
C GLY A 359 -7.47 37.00 0.84
N ARG A 360 -7.13 38.15 0.27
CA ARG A 360 -7.58 39.46 0.74
C ARG A 360 -8.57 40.04 -0.25
N PHE A 361 -9.55 40.76 0.27
CA PHE A 361 -10.41 41.55 -0.57
C PHE A 361 -9.61 42.61 -1.35
N LEU A 362 -9.93 42.79 -2.63
CA LEU A 362 -9.38 43.86 -3.44
C LEU A 362 -9.71 45.22 -2.81
N GLN A 363 -8.86 46.23 -2.98
CA GLN A 363 -9.05 47.57 -2.40
C GLN A 363 -10.37 48.22 -2.85
N THR A 364 -10.94 47.79 -3.96
CA THR A 364 -12.19 48.22 -4.54
C THR A 364 -13.44 47.66 -3.85
N VAL A 365 -13.28 46.71 -2.93
CA VAL A 365 -14.43 46.12 -2.21
C VAL A 365 -14.85 47.05 -1.10
N GLU A 366 -16.07 47.55 -1.23
CA GLU A 366 -16.66 48.45 -0.25
C GLU A 366 -16.66 47.83 1.15
N HIS A 367 -16.32 48.57 2.18
CA HIS A 367 -16.20 48.20 3.60
C HIS A 367 -15.07 47.21 3.94
N PHE A 368 -14.58 46.36 3.04
CA PHE A 368 -13.65 45.25 3.40
C PHE A 368 -12.30 45.29 2.65
N GLY A 369 -12.05 46.30 1.80
CA GLY A 369 -10.84 46.42 1.00
C GLY A 369 -9.54 46.15 1.76
N GLY A 370 -8.71 45.25 1.26
CA GLY A 370 -7.41 44.84 1.83
C GLY A 370 -7.48 43.89 3.04
N GLN A 371 -8.65 43.58 3.59
CA GLN A 371 -8.79 42.65 4.73
C GLN A 371 -8.69 41.21 4.26
N PRO A 372 -8.05 40.31 5.03
CA PRO A 372 -8.12 38.88 4.81
C PRO A 372 -9.56 38.37 4.94
N VAL A 373 -10.01 37.49 4.03
CA VAL A 373 -11.41 37.07 3.95
C VAL A 373 -11.95 36.43 5.25
N PHE A 374 -11.18 35.56 5.89
CA PHE A 374 -11.62 34.95 7.16
C PHE A 374 -11.65 35.98 8.31
N ALA A 375 -10.70 36.91 8.33
CA ALA A 375 -10.65 37.97 9.35
C ALA A 375 -11.77 39.00 9.16
N ALA A 376 -12.33 39.15 7.97
CA ALA A 376 -13.43 40.05 7.68
C ALA A 376 -14.81 39.52 8.13
N ASN A 377 -14.94 38.21 8.39
CA ASN A 377 -16.24 37.62 8.77
C ASN A 377 -16.95 38.35 9.94
N PRO A 378 -16.30 38.70 11.07
CA PRO A 378 -16.96 39.43 12.14
C PRO A 378 -17.49 40.83 11.69
N ALA A 379 -16.71 41.55 10.86
CA ALA A 379 -17.12 42.83 10.33
C ALA A 379 -18.31 42.73 9.36
N ILE A 380 -18.36 41.65 8.55
CA ILE A 380 -19.50 41.38 7.66
C ILE A 380 -20.76 41.08 8.47
N VAL A 381 -20.64 40.27 9.55
CA VAL A 381 -21.76 39.97 10.43
C VAL A 381 -22.29 41.22 11.13
N GLU A 382 -21.42 42.11 11.59
CA GLU A 382 -21.81 43.41 12.20
C GLU A 382 -22.48 44.32 11.18
N LEU A 383 -21.99 44.39 9.94
CA LEU A 383 -22.64 45.17 8.88
C LEU A 383 -24.05 44.65 8.57
N LEU A 384 -24.20 43.33 8.45
CA LEU A 384 -25.52 42.69 8.25
C LEU A 384 -26.47 42.98 9.45
N ARG A 385 -25.96 43.02 10.66
CA ARG A 385 -26.76 43.42 11.84
C ARG A 385 -27.17 44.88 11.76
N GLY A 386 -26.23 45.76 11.39
CA GLY A 386 -26.47 47.20 11.27
C GLY A 386 -27.49 47.54 10.18
N THR A 387 -27.52 46.81 9.06
CA THR A 387 -28.53 46.97 8.01
C THR A 387 -29.89 46.32 8.32
N GLY A 388 -29.97 45.54 9.40
CA GLY A 388 -31.17 44.75 9.73
C GLY A 388 -31.39 43.52 8.82
N ALA A 389 -30.41 43.13 8.03
CA ALA A 389 -30.48 41.97 7.14
C ALA A 389 -30.08 40.66 7.86
N LEU A 390 -29.35 40.72 8.97
CA LEU A 390 -29.03 39.53 9.77
C LEU A 390 -30.24 39.08 10.58
N LEU A 391 -30.76 37.91 10.32
CA LEU A 391 -31.87 37.32 11.07
C LEU A 391 -31.39 36.46 12.23
N HIS A 392 -30.35 35.65 12.00
CA HIS A 392 -29.71 34.81 13.02
C HIS A 392 -28.24 34.60 12.69
N GLY A 393 -27.41 34.44 13.70
CA GLY A 393 -25.99 34.09 13.56
C GLY A 393 -25.51 33.25 14.71
N GLU A 394 -24.80 32.19 14.42
CA GLU A 394 -24.21 31.25 15.36
C GLU A 394 -22.88 30.70 14.86
N ASP A 395 -22.04 30.13 15.74
CA ASP A 395 -20.87 29.36 15.34
C ASP A 395 -21.29 27.96 14.93
N PHE A 396 -20.79 27.48 13.78
CA PHE A 396 -21.14 26.21 13.20
C PHE A 396 -19.88 25.36 12.96
N GLN A 397 -19.84 24.18 13.59
CA GLN A 397 -18.75 23.24 13.40
C GLN A 397 -19.07 22.29 12.23
N HIS A 398 -18.18 22.23 11.28
CA HIS A 398 -18.34 21.40 10.08
C HIS A 398 -16.98 20.98 9.52
N SER A 399 -17.00 19.98 8.64
CA SER A 399 -15.86 19.58 7.84
C SER A 399 -15.54 20.65 6.80
N TYR A 400 -14.32 21.19 6.80
CA TYR A 400 -13.88 22.28 5.91
C TYR A 400 -12.60 21.89 5.16
N PRO A 401 -12.46 22.27 3.87
CA PRO A 401 -11.29 21.95 3.09
C PRO A 401 -10.05 22.72 3.56
N HIS A 402 -8.96 21.98 3.78
CA HIS A 402 -7.65 22.48 4.18
C HIS A 402 -6.58 22.07 3.18
N CYS A 403 -5.51 22.82 3.08
CA CYS A 403 -4.36 22.47 2.26
C CYS A 403 -3.61 21.28 2.87
N TRP A 404 -3.41 20.23 2.11
CA TRP A 404 -2.74 18.99 2.53
C TRP A 404 -1.31 19.16 3.08
N ARG A 405 -0.71 20.36 2.87
CA ARG A 405 0.68 20.63 3.26
C ARG A 405 0.83 21.63 4.40
N CYS A 406 0.15 22.77 4.31
CA CYS A 406 0.24 23.78 5.37
C CYS A 406 -0.89 23.67 6.39
N HIS A 407 -1.88 22.79 6.18
CA HIS A 407 -3.07 22.58 7.03
C HIS A 407 -3.84 23.87 7.33
N GLN A 408 -3.72 24.88 6.46
CA GLN A 408 -4.51 26.10 6.57
C GLN A 408 -5.80 25.95 5.77
N PRO A 409 -6.91 26.56 6.22
CA PRO A 409 -8.16 26.54 5.47
C PRO A 409 -7.95 27.20 4.10
N ILE A 410 -8.54 26.59 3.08
CA ILE A 410 -8.47 27.05 1.69
C ILE A 410 -9.74 27.81 1.31
N ILE A 411 -9.67 28.50 0.19
CA ILE A 411 -10.82 29.19 -0.41
C ILE A 411 -11.09 28.67 -1.82
N PHE A 412 -12.32 28.81 -2.30
CA PHE A 412 -12.58 28.76 -3.73
C PHE A 412 -12.35 30.13 -4.33
N ARG A 413 -11.57 30.24 -5.39
CA ARG A 413 -11.20 31.49 -6.04
C ARG A 413 -11.14 31.32 -7.55
N ALA A 414 -11.92 32.11 -8.29
CA ALA A 414 -11.79 32.16 -9.74
C ALA A 414 -10.50 32.87 -10.13
N THR A 415 -9.67 32.15 -10.86
CA THR A 415 -8.40 32.65 -11.39
C THR A 415 -8.10 31.97 -12.73
N PRO A 416 -7.39 32.66 -13.66
CA PRO A 416 -6.99 32.03 -14.93
C PRO A 416 -6.04 30.86 -14.65
N GLN A 417 -6.45 29.66 -15.00
CA GLN A 417 -5.69 28.44 -14.81
C GLN A 417 -5.67 27.58 -16.08
N TRP A 418 -4.73 26.64 -16.15
CA TRP A 418 -4.67 25.65 -17.20
C TRP A 418 -5.37 24.36 -16.77
N PHE A 419 -6.17 23.80 -17.67
CA PHE A 419 -6.99 22.62 -17.41
C PHE A 419 -6.82 21.55 -18.48
N ILE A 420 -6.92 20.28 -18.06
CA ILE A 420 -7.25 19.16 -18.95
C ILE A 420 -8.74 18.92 -18.84
N ALA A 421 -9.42 19.01 -19.96
CA ALA A 421 -10.86 18.80 -20.05
C ALA A 421 -11.21 17.32 -19.89
N MET A 422 -12.19 17.02 -19.04
CA MET A 422 -12.67 15.66 -18.81
C MET A 422 -13.72 15.23 -19.85
N ASP A 423 -14.63 16.14 -20.21
CA ASP A 423 -15.75 15.82 -21.09
C ASP A 423 -15.46 16.18 -22.55
N LYS A 424 -14.76 17.27 -22.79
CA LYS A 424 -14.32 17.64 -24.12
C LYS A 424 -13.34 16.60 -24.66
N GLY A 425 -13.64 15.99 -25.81
CA GLY A 425 -12.82 14.90 -26.38
C GLY A 425 -13.10 13.52 -25.79
N GLY A 426 -14.10 13.38 -24.91
CA GLY A 426 -14.57 12.09 -24.38
C GLY A 426 -13.60 11.37 -23.44
N LEU A 427 -12.70 12.10 -22.76
CA LEU A 427 -11.70 11.50 -21.87
C LEU A 427 -12.35 10.75 -20.69
N ARG A 428 -13.40 11.32 -20.08
CA ARG A 428 -14.16 10.70 -18.99
C ARG A 428 -14.71 9.33 -19.38
N ASP A 429 -15.46 9.27 -20.50
CA ASP A 429 -16.08 8.03 -20.97
C ASP A 429 -15.03 6.98 -21.36
N ALA A 430 -13.95 7.41 -22.01
CA ALA A 430 -12.84 6.53 -22.35
C ALA A 430 -12.14 5.97 -21.10
N ALA A 431 -11.97 6.79 -20.05
CA ALA A 431 -11.38 6.36 -18.78
C ALA A 431 -12.29 5.38 -18.04
N LEU A 432 -13.60 5.67 -17.96
CA LEU A 432 -14.59 4.76 -17.37
C LEU A 432 -14.66 3.40 -18.08
N LYS A 433 -14.46 3.39 -19.40
CA LYS A 433 -14.34 2.15 -20.17
C LYS A 433 -13.04 1.41 -19.85
N ALA A 434 -11.91 2.11 -19.81
CA ALA A 434 -10.59 1.51 -19.55
C ALA A 434 -10.47 0.91 -18.13
N ILE A 435 -11.19 1.46 -17.14
CA ILE A 435 -11.26 0.93 -15.76
C ILE A 435 -11.78 -0.50 -15.73
N LYS A 436 -12.75 -0.85 -16.60
CA LYS A 436 -13.34 -2.19 -16.66
C LYS A 436 -12.41 -3.27 -17.21
N ASP A 437 -11.38 -2.87 -17.94
CA ASP A 437 -10.39 -3.78 -18.52
C ASP A 437 -9.24 -4.08 -17.53
N VAL A 438 -9.25 -3.48 -16.35
CA VAL A 438 -8.22 -3.65 -15.30
C VAL A 438 -8.70 -4.65 -14.26
N ARG A 439 -7.82 -5.58 -13.86
CA ARG A 439 -8.06 -6.47 -12.71
C ARG A 439 -7.79 -5.70 -11.40
N TRP A 440 -8.84 -5.36 -10.68
CA TRP A 440 -8.73 -4.70 -9.38
C TRP A 440 -8.65 -5.71 -8.24
N ILE A 441 -7.72 -5.51 -7.32
CA ILE A 441 -7.52 -6.33 -6.13
C ILE A 441 -7.43 -5.39 -4.92
N PRO A 442 -8.47 -5.36 -4.06
CA PRO A 442 -9.73 -6.08 -4.15
C PRO A 442 -10.68 -5.54 -5.24
N ALA A 443 -11.68 -6.34 -5.61
CA ALA A 443 -12.57 -6.04 -6.73
C ALA A 443 -13.37 -4.71 -6.58
N TRP A 444 -13.66 -4.26 -5.34
CA TRP A 444 -14.34 -2.99 -5.09
C TRP A 444 -13.55 -1.76 -5.60
N GLY A 445 -12.27 -1.94 -5.90
CA GLY A 445 -11.43 -0.88 -6.48
C GLY A 445 -11.96 -0.34 -7.81
N GLU A 446 -12.62 -1.19 -8.63
CA GLU A 446 -13.25 -0.78 -9.89
C GLU A 446 -14.33 0.28 -9.65
N GLU A 447 -15.25 0.02 -8.72
CA GLU A 447 -16.34 0.95 -8.40
C GLU A 447 -15.80 2.24 -7.81
N ARG A 448 -14.82 2.13 -6.90
CA ARG A 448 -14.22 3.28 -6.22
C ARG A 448 -13.58 4.26 -7.20
N ILE A 449 -12.70 3.78 -8.08
CA ILE A 449 -12.06 4.67 -9.08
C ILE A 449 -13.08 5.15 -10.12
N GLY A 450 -14.04 4.29 -10.48
CA GLY A 450 -15.10 4.63 -11.42
C GLY A 450 -15.95 5.81 -10.93
N ASN A 451 -16.36 5.80 -9.66
CA ASN A 451 -17.11 6.90 -9.05
C ASN A 451 -16.27 8.18 -9.02
N MET A 452 -15.01 8.09 -8.60
CA MET A 452 -14.12 9.25 -8.56
C MET A 452 -13.88 9.87 -9.95
N VAL A 453 -13.76 9.07 -11.00
CA VAL A 453 -13.60 9.58 -12.39
C VAL A 453 -14.90 10.15 -12.92
N ARG A 454 -16.06 9.57 -12.56
CA ARG A 454 -17.39 10.04 -12.99
C ARG A 454 -17.68 11.47 -12.51
N GLU A 455 -17.32 11.75 -11.27
CA GLU A 455 -17.60 13.03 -10.61
C GLU A 455 -16.45 14.04 -10.75
N ARG A 456 -15.30 13.62 -11.31
CA ARG A 456 -14.11 14.46 -11.38
C ARG A 456 -14.36 15.70 -12.23
N PRO A 457 -14.11 16.92 -11.71
CA PRO A 457 -14.10 18.13 -12.53
C PRO A 457 -12.92 18.13 -13.52
N ASP A 458 -12.90 19.11 -14.45
CA ASP A 458 -11.72 19.32 -15.27
C ASP A 458 -10.46 19.45 -14.42
N TRP A 459 -9.38 18.79 -14.83
CA TRP A 459 -8.15 18.75 -14.05
C TRP A 459 -7.37 20.05 -14.15
N CYS A 460 -7.34 20.85 -13.08
CA CYS A 460 -6.48 22.02 -12.98
C CYS A 460 -5.02 21.59 -12.87
N ILE A 461 -4.24 21.82 -13.94
CA ILE A 461 -2.85 21.35 -14.05
C ILE A 461 -1.80 22.44 -13.78
N SER A 462 -2.19 23.68 -13.56
CA SER A 462 -1.25 24.79 -13.28
C SER A 462 -1.04 25.01 -11.80
N ARG A 463 0.21 25.26 -11.41
CA ARG A 463 0.63 25.61 -10.06
C ARG A 463 1.54 26.83 -10.09
N GLN A 464 1.29 27.79 -9.21
CA GLN A 464 2.04 29.05 -9.08
C GLN A 464 3.28 28.86 -8.21
N ARG A 465 4.13 27.92 -8.63
CA ARG A 465 5.34 27.50 -7.90
C ARG A 465 6.55 27.54 -8.83
N ALA A 466 7.76 27.40 -8.25
CA ALA A 466 9.00 27.41 -9.03
C ALA A 466 9.59 26.03 -9.30
N TRP A 467 9.35 25.03 -8.42
CA TRP A 467 10.00 23.73 -8.48
C TRP A 467 9.09 22.67 -9.13
N GLY A 468 9.23 22.48 -10.43
CA GLY A 468 8.53 21.55 -11.27
C GLY A 468 8.81 21.79 -12.76
N VAL A 469 8.11 21.04 -13.62
CA VAL A 469 8.18 21.23 -15.07
C VAL A 469 7.27 22.40 -15.47
N PRO A 470 7.78 23.44 -16.13
CA PRO A 470 6.97 24.59 -16.53
C PRO A 470 5.93 24.20 -17.58
N ILE A 471 4.80 24.89 -17.58
CA ILE A 471 3.81 24.83 -18.67
C ILE A 471 4.41 25.54 -19.89
N ILE A 472 4.64 24.77 -20.95
CA ILE A 472 5.30 25.30 -22.16
C ILE A 472 4.26 26.04 -22.98
N ALA A 473 4.05 27.31 -22.64
CA ALA A 473 3.18 28.24 -23.35
C ALA A 473 3.85 29.61 -23.44
N PHE A 474 3.63 30.34 -24.54
CA PHE A 474 4.13 31.69 -24.73
C PHE A 474 2.98 32.64 -25.01
N TYR A 475 3.17 33.92 -24.67
CA TYR A 475 2.18 34.98 -24.93
C TYR A 475 2.82 36.06 -25.76
N CYS A 476 2.14 36.41 -26.86
CA CYS A 476 2.54 37.55 -27.68
C CYS A 476 2.43 38.86 -26.89
N ARG A 477 3.53 39.62 -26.79
CA ARG A 477 3.53 40.91 -26.08
C ARG A 477 2.74 41.97 -26.79
N GLY A 478 2.55 41.84 -28.12
CA GLY A 478 1.80 42.80 -28.93
C GLY A 478 0.29 42.69 -28.80
N CYS A 479 -0.27 41.48 -28.74
CA CYS A 479 -1.72 41.28 -28.77
C CYS A 479 -2.27 40.35 -27.68
N GLY A 480 -1.42 39.81 -26.82
CA GLY A 480 -1.83 38.91 -25.73
C GLY A 480 -2.19 37.47 -26.18
N GLU A 481 -2.11 37.16 -27.47
CA GLU A 481 -2.42 35.84 -28.01
C GLU A 481 -1.52 34.75 -27.38
N THR A 482 -2.14 33.62 -27.04
CA THR A 482 -1.42 32.48 -26.49
C THR A 482 -0.87 31.60 -27.61
N LEU A 483 0.42 31.41 -27.63
CA LEU A 483 1.10 30.47 -28.52
C LEU A 483 1.32 29.15 -27.76
N LEU A 484 0.54 28.15 -28.13
CA LEU A 484 0.57 26.79 -27.55
C LEU A 484 0.31 25.80 -28.68
N ASP A 485 1.32 24.99 -28.99
CA ASP A 485 1.34 24.05 -30.11
C ASP A 485 2.26 22.88 -29.74
N GLY A 486 1.86 21.64 -30.10
CA GLY A 486 2.64 20.45 -29.76
C GLY A 486 4.04 20.43 -30.38
N LYS A 487 4.24 21.06 -31.54
CA LYS A 487 5.58 21.17 -32.17
C LYS A 487 6.50 22.10 -31.39
N ILE A 488 5.97 23.21 -30.87
CA ILE A 488 6.73 24.12 -30.00
C ILE A 488 7.08 23.40 -28.71
N VAL A 489 6.12 22.67 -28.14
CA VAL A 489 6.37 21.88 -26.92
C VAL A 489 7.46 20.82 -27.16
N GLU A 490 7.42 20.09 -28.29
CA GLU A 490 8.47 19.10 -28.64
C GLU A 490 9.84 19.76 -28.82
N HIS A 491 9.88 20.95 -29.46
CA HIS A 491 11.14 21.69 -29.61
C HIS A 491 11.75 22.05 -28.25
N VAL A 492 10.96 22.55 -27.30
CA VAL A 492 11.39 22.86 -25.94
C VAL A 492 11.75 21.59 -25.18
N ALA A 493 10.97 20.51 -25.33
CA ALA A 493 11.28 19.22 -24.70
C ALA A 493 12.65 18.67 -25.16
N ALA A 494 13.02 18.86 -26.43
CA ALA A 494 14.37 18.51 -26.92
C ALA A 494 15.48 19.37 -26.27
N VAL A 495 15.19 20.59 -25.83
CA VAL A 495 16.11 21.37 -24.99
C VAL A 495 16.17 20.76 -23.58
N PHE A 496 15.04 20.37 -23.02
CA PHE A 496 14.99 19.75 -21.67
C PHE A 496 15.74 18.41 -21.61
N ASP A 497 15.75 17.62 -22.70
CA ASP A 497 16.59 16.40 -22.76
C ASP A 497 18.07 16.68 -22.49
N ARG A 498 18.55 17.85 -22.93
CA ARG A 498 19.97 18.22 -22.82
C ARG A 498 20.29 19.01 -21.54
N GLU A 499 19.40 19.92 -21.15
CA GLU A 499 19.67 20.94 -20.13
C GLU A 499 18.74 20.89 -18.93
N GLY A 500 17.72 20.03 -18.96
CA GLY A 500 16.67 19.98 -17.98
C GLY A 500 15.66 21.14 -18.08
N ALA A 501 14.61 21.09 -17.29
CA ALA A 501 13.58 22.14 -17.24
C ALA A 501 14.10 23.49 -16.72
N ASP A 502 15.28 23.53 -16.12
CA ASP A 502 15.95 24.77 -15.73
C ASP A 502 16.26 25.67 -16.94
N ALA A 503 16.36 25.09 -18.16
CA ALA A 503 16.52 25.81 -19.40
C ALA A 503 15.42 26.86 -19.64
N TRP A 504 14.17 26.55 -19.21
CA TRP A 504 13.03 27.48 -19.30
C TRP A 504 13.25 28.80 -18.59
N TYR A 505 13.98 28.78 -17.49
CA TYR A 505 14.27 29.98 -16.68
C TYR A 505 15.60 30.62 -17.04
N ARG A 506 16.44 29.92 -17.81
CA ARG A 506 17.78 30.39 -18.24
C ARG A 506 17.74 31.12 -19.56
N HIS A 507 16.95 30.65 -20.50
CA HIS A 507 16.89 31.14 -21.87
C HIS A 507 15.77 32.15 -22.08
N ALA A 508 15.99 33.11 -22.98
CA ALA A 508 14.96 34.03 -23.42
C ALA A 508 13.95 33.30 -24.35
N PRO A 509 12.68 33.81 -24.49
CA PRO A 509 11.69 33.18 -25.32
C PRO A 509 12.13 32.88 -26.76
N GLY A 510 12.88 33.80 -27.38
CA GLY A 510 13.39 33.63 -28.75
C GLY A 510 14.42 32.53 -28.93
N GLU A 511 15.11 32.12 -27.85
CA GLU A 511 16.05 31.00 -27.84
C GLU A 511 15.37 29.64 -27.64
N LEU A 512 14.17 29.64 -27.07
CA LEU A 512 13.33 28.47 -26.81
C LEU A 512 12.33 28.19 -27.91
N LEU A 513 12.02 29.17 -28.74
CA LEU A 513 11.09 29.02 -29.85
C LEU A 513 11.85 28.60 -31.13
N PRO A 514 11.23 27.81 -32.00
CA PRO A 514 11.76 27.53 -33.33
C PRO A 514 12.07 28.84 -34.09
N GLU A 515 13.16 28.84 -34.86
CA GLU A 515 13.56 30.01 -35.65
C GLU A 515 12.42 30.48 -36.58
N GLY A 516 12.20 31.80 -36.61
CA GLY A 516 11.14 32.39 -37.44
C GLY A 516 9.71 32.30 -36.86
N THR A 517 9.54 31.89 -35.61
CA THR A 517 8.22 31.82 -34.97
C THR A 517 7.55 33.21 -34.93
N GLU A 518 6.33 33.31 -35.42
CA GLU A 518 5.49 34.52 -35.44
C GLU A 518 4.14 34.28 -34.76
N CYS A 519 3.58 35.31 -34.16
CA CYS A 519 2.25 35.27 -33.58
C CYS A 519 1.20 35.05 -34.69
N PRO A 520 0.34 34.03 -34.58
CA PRO A 520 -0.64 33.71 -35.60
C PRO A 520 -1.72 34.80 -35.74
N ARG A 521 -1.90 35.69 -34.75
CA ARG A 521 -2.89 36.73 -34.75
C ARG A 521 -2.38 38.06 -35.30
N CYS A 522 -1.15 38.46 -34.97
CA CYS A 522 -0.65 39.80 -35.32
C CYS A 522 0.71 39.80 -36.02
N GLY A 523 1.34 38.64 -36.27
CA GLY A 523 2.66 38.52 -36.89
C GLY A 523 3.83 38.97 -36.00
N GLY A 524 3.59 39.38 -34.77
CA GLY A 524 4.62 39.83 -33.85
C GLY A 524 5.58 38.69 -33.43
N ARG A 525 6.83 39.03 -33.12
CA ARG A 525 7.88 38.07 -32.74
C ARG A 525 8.37 38.24 -31.28
N ASP A 526 7.76 39.17 -30.56
CA ASP A 526 8.12 39.40 -29.14
C ASP A 526 7.13 38.65 -28.25
N PHE A 527 7.68 37.67 -27.48
CA PHE A 527 6.91 36.77 -26.63
C PHE A 527 7.38 36.85 -25.16
N ARG A 528 6.50 36.49 -24.26
CA ARG A 528 6.82 36.16 -22.87
C ARG A 528 6.43 34.71 -22.57
N GLN A 529 7.18 34.04 -21.70
CA GLN A 529 6.89 32.67 -21.24
C GLN A 529 5.77 32.64 -20.19
N GLU A 530 5.10 31.50 -20.07
CA GLU A 530 4.33 31.13 -18.87
C GLU A 530 5.32 30.72 -17.76
N PHE A 531 4.95 31.01 -16.51
CA PHE A 531 5.77 30.66 -15.36
C PHE A 531 5.11 29.74 -14.35
N ASP A 532 3.86 29.36 -14.57
CA ASP A 532 3.24 28.29 -13.83
C ASP A 532 3.89 26.95 -14.22
N ILE A 533 3.96 26.06 -13.24
CA ILE A 533 4.46 24.69 -13.46
C ILE A 533 3.27 23.72 -13.55
N LEU A 534 3.51 22.55 -14.11
CA LEU A 534 2.57 21.45 -14.12
C LEU A 534 2.32 20.92 -12.70
N ASP A 535 1.14 20.40 -12.48
CA ASP A 535 0.77 19.65 -11.30
C ASP A 535 1.68 18.43 -11.13
N VAL A 536 2.24 18.21 -9.95
CA VAL A 536 3.11 17.07 -9.64
C VAL A 536 2.44 15.71 -9.91
N TRP A 537 1.11 15.64 -9.81
CA TRP A 537 0.37 14.44 -10.22
C TRP A 537 0.41 14.18 -11.73
N PHE A 538 0.66 15.21 -12.55
CA PHE A 538 0.94 15.03 -13.97
C PHE A 538 2.36 14.46 -14.16
N ASP A 539 3.33 14.89 -13.35
CA ASP A 539 4.69 14.41 -13.40
C ASP A 539 4.75 12.91 -13.08
N SER A 540 4.29 12.52 -11.89
CA SER A 540 4.25 11.10 -11.48
C SER A 540 3.29 10.26 -12.34
N GLY A 541 2.16 10.85 -12.76
CA GLY A 541 1.21 10.21 -13.67
C GLY A 541 1.79 9.84 -15.03
N SER A 542 2.84 10.57 -15.47
CA SER A 542 3.57 10.29 -16.72
C SER A 542 4.61 9.17 -16.59
N SER A 543 4.80 8.55 -15.40
CA SER A 543 5.82 7.53 -15.16
C SER A 543 5.75 6.37 -16.13
N HIS A 544 4.55 5.94 -16.51
CA HIS A 544 4.36 4.86 -17.49
C HIS A 544 4.85 5.24 -18.92
N LEU A 545 5.03 6.50 -19.24
CA LEU A 545 5.60 6.96 -20.51
C LEU A 545 7.12 7.06 -20.41
N ALA A 546 7.62 7.63 -19.32
CA ALA A 546 9.02 7.89 -19.09
C ALA A 546 9.82 6.62 -18.74
N THR A 547 9.18 5.62 -18.11
CA THR A 547 9.85 4.37 -17.72
C THR A 547 9.52 3.20 -18.64
N LEU A 548 8.25 2.81 -18.75
CA LEU A 548 7.85 1.61 -19.51
C LEU A 548 8.05 1.74 -21.02
N GLY A 549 7.90 2.91 -21.58
CA GLY A 549 8.10 3.12 -23.03
C GLY A 549 9.54 3.35 -23.42
N SER A 550 10.42 3.63 -22.48
CA SER A 550 11.78 4.08 -22.70
C SER A 550 12.85 3.00 -22.43
N ARG A 551 12.49 1.94 -21.72
CA ARG A 551 13.34 0.79 -21.41
C ARG A 551 12.88 -0.43 -22.22
N ALA A 552 13.79 -1.10 -22.89
CA ALA A 552 13.49 -2.24 -23.76
C ALA A 552 12.94 -3.46 -22.98
N ASP A 553 13.36 -3.61 -21.72
CA ASP A 553 12.96 -4.69 -20.81
C ASP A 553 11.67 -4.38 -20.03
N MET A 554 11.07 -3.20 -20.22
CA MET A 554 9.85 -2.79 -19.54
C MET A 554 8.73 -2.45 -20.55
N PRO A 555 8.04 -3.46 -21.09
CA PRO A 555 6.95 -3.25 -22.03
C PRO A 555 5.78 -2.49 -21.40
N TRP A 556 5.05 -1.76 -22.24
CA TRP A 556 3.83 -1.06 -21.89
C TRP A 556 2.58 -1.84 -22.36
N PRO A 557 1.48 -1.94 -21.59
CA PRO A 557 1.32 -1.51 -20.20
C PRO A 557 2.03 -2.41 -19.21
N SER A 558 2.23 -1.95 -17.97
CA SER A 558 2.72 -2.80 -16.88
C SER A 558 1.72 -3.90 -16.53
N ASP A 559 2.22 -4.98 -15.93
CA ASP A 559 1.35 -6.04 -15.44
C ASP A 559 0.67 -5.64 -14.12
N LEU A 560 1.36 -4.84 -13.28
CA LEU A 560 0.88 -4.54 -11.96
C LEU A 560 1.26 -3.13 -11.49
N TYR A 561 0.28 -2.44 -10.86
CA TYR A 561 0.47 -1.33 -9.92
C TYR A 561 0.07 -1.78 -8.52
N ILE A 562 0.76 -1.32 -7.48
CA ILE A 562 0.38 -1.58 -6.08
C ILE A 562 0.68 -0.37 -5.20
N GLU A 563 -0.35 0.19 -4.55
CA GLU A 563 -0.26 1.34 -3.64
C GLU A 563 -1.35 1.32 -2.57
N GLY A 564 -1.33 2.32 -1.68
CA GLY A 564 -2.38 2.56 -0.69
C GLY A 564 -3.69 3.08 -1.30
N GLY A 565 -4.76 3.04 -0.52
CA GLY A 565 -6.10 3.43 -0.94
C GLY A 565 -6.29 4.91 -1.26
N ASP A 566 -5.37 5.79 -0.84
CA ASP A 566 -5.31 7.21 -1.20
C ASP A 566 -5.01 7.41 -2.70
N GLN A 567 -4.31 6.46 -3.31
CA GLN A 567 -3.87 6.57 -4.69
C GLN A 567 -4.98 6.45 -5.74
N TYR A 568 -6.21 6.13 -5.34
CA TYR A 568 -7.39 6.25 -6.20
C TYR A 568 -7.67 7.69 -6.62
N ARG A 569 -7.33 8.68 -5.77
CA ARG A 569 -7.35 10.12 -6.13
C ARG A 569 -6.00 10.65 -6.61
N GLY A 570 -4.93 9.91 -6.39
CA GLY A 570 -3.56 10.26 -6.75
C GLY A 570 -3.07 9.54 -7.99
N TRP A 571 -2.00 8.77 -7.83
CA TRP A 571 -1.24 8.17 -8.93
C TRP A 571 -2.00 7.17 -9.80
N PHE A 572 -2.88 6.33 -9.23
CA PHE A 572 -3.72 5.43 -10.05
C PHE A 572 -4.57 6.21 -11.04
N GLN A 573 -5.18 7.30 -10.60
CA GLN A 573 -6.07 8.10 -11.44
C GLN A 573 -5.30 8.98 -12.42
N SER A 574 -4.24 9.67 -11.99
CA SER A 574 -3.44 10.52 -12.87
C SER A 574 -2.75 9.73 -13.98
N SER A 575 -2.16 8.56 -13.65
CA SER A 575 -1.59 7.63 -14.63
C SER A 575 -2.64 7.12 -15.61
N LEU A 576 -3.84 6.76 -15.12
CA LEU A 576 -4.95 6.30 -15.95
C LEU A 576 -5.38 7.38 -16.95
N LEU A 577 -5.63 8.60 -16.47
CA LEU A 577 -6.12 9.70 -17.31
C LEU A 577 -5.11 10.06 -18.39
N ILE A 578 -3.82 10.16 -18.07
CA ILE A 578 -2.77 10.44 -19.06
C ILE A 578 -2.66 9.29 -20.07
N ALA A 579 -2.67 8.05 -19.60
CA ALA A 579 -2.58 6.88 -20.50
C ALA A 579 -3.79 6.79 -21.44
N VAL A 580 -4.99 6.99 -20.93
CA VAL A 580 -6.23 6.97 -21.73
C VAL A 580 -6.23 8.14 -22.71
N ALA A 581 -5.88 9.35 -22.26
CA ALA A 581 -5.74 10.51 -23.13
C ALA A 581 -4.79 10.25 -24.30
N LEU A 582 -3.66 9.62 -24.06
CA LEU A 582 -2.60 9.47 -25.06
C LEU A 582 -2.66 8.16 -25.84
N ARG A 583 -3.06 7.05 -25.21
CA ARG A 583 -3.00 5.68 -25.76
C ARG A 583 -4.35 4.95 -25.78
N GLY A 584 -5.43 5.53 -25.24
CA GLY A 584 -6.79 4.99 -25.27
C GLY A 584 -7.06 3.81 -24.33
N ARG A 585 -6.13 3.45 -23.44
CA ARG A 585 -6.30 2.36 -22.46
C ARG A 585 -5.49 2.60 -21.18
N ALA A 586 -5.78 1.84 -20.14
CA ALA A 586 -5.06 1.91 -18.87
C ALA A 586 -3.56 1.54 -19.00
N PRO A 587 -2.65 2.15 -18.19
CA PRO A 587 -1.22 1.87 -18.21
C PRO A 587 -0.84 0.62 -17.43
N TYR A 588 -1.77 -0.04 -16.80
CA TYR A 588 -1.62 -1.25 -15.99
C TYR A 588 -2.72 -2.26 -16.28
N ARG A 589 -2.38 -3.56 -16.18
CA ARG A 589 -3.33 -4.67 -16.36
C ARG A 589 -4.04 -5.03 -15.07
N ALA A 590 -3.35 -4.87 -13.94
CA ALA A 590 -3.89 -5.07 -12.62
C ALA A 590 -3.47 -3.95 -11.66
N ALA A 591 -4.31 -3.67 -10.68
CA ALA A 591 -4.00 -2.75 -9.59
C ALA A 591 -4.35 -3.40 -8.25
N ILE A 592 -3.37 -3.45 -7.34
CA ILE A 592 -3.54 -3.91 -5.97
C ILE A 592 -3.60 -2.69 -5.06
N THR A 593 -4.56 -2.71 -4.13
CA THR A 593 -4.67 -1.69 -3.10
C THR A 593 -4.43 -2.31 -1.74
N HIS A 594 -3.47 -1.77 -0.99
CA HIS A 594 -3.25 -2.15 0.39
C HIS A 594 -3.89 -1.14 1.36
N GLY A 595 -4.19 -1.61 2.59
CA GLY A 595 -4.71 -0.79 3.68
C GLY A 595 -3.64 0.11 4.30
N TRP A 596 -4.06 0.88 5.30
CA TRP A 596 -3.20 1.78 6.06
C TRP A 596 -2.44 1.06 7.17
N THR A 597 -1.26 1.58 7.50
CA THR A 597 -0.55 1.20 8.72
C THR A 597 -1.01 2.09 9.87
N LEU A 598 -1.61 1.47 10.88
CA LEU A 598 -2.22 2.12 12.02
C LEU A 598 -1.46 1.80 13.30
N ASP A 599 -1.51 2.70 14.27
CA ASP A 599 -1.04 2.42 15.63
C ASP A 599 -2.02 1.47 16.38
N GLU A 600 -1.69 1.11 17.60
CA GLU A 600 -2.53 0.26 18.44
C GLU A 600 -3.96 0.79 18.62
N LYS A 601 -4.12 2.12 18.65
CA LYS A 601 -5.42 2.80 18.82
C LYS A 601 -6.20 2.99 17.51
N GLY A 602 -5.67 2.48 16.39
CA GLY A 602 -6.30 2.61 15.07
C GLY A 602 -6.10 3.97 14.40
N ARG A 603 -5.11 4.77 14.83
CA ARG A 603 -4.78 6.04 14.20
C ARG A 603 -3.71 5.84 13.14
N THR A 604 -3.80 6.55 12.02
CA THR A 604 -2.77 6.54 10.98
C THR A 604 -1.42 6.95 11.54
N MET A 605 -0.39 6.16 11.24
CA MET A 605 0.97 6.46 11.68
C MET A 605 1.48 7.72 10.98
N SER A 606 1.95 8.68 11.77
CA SER A 606 2.46 9.96 11.29
C SER A 606 3.67 10.40 12.09
N LYS A 607 4.81 10.56 11.42
CA LYS A 607 6.07 11.03 12.04
C LYS A 607 5.96 12.44 12.60
N SER A 608 5.24 13.33 11.90
CA SER A 608 5.05 14.73 12.32
C SER A 608 4.20 14.86 13.59
N LYS A 609 3.31 13.89 13.83
CA LYS A 609 2.44 13.84 15.01
C LYS A 609 3.02 12.95 16.13
N GLY A 610 4.22 12.36 15.95
CA GLY A 610 4.83 11.43 16.91
C GLY A 610 4.02 10.15 17.12
N ILE A 611 3.24 9.72 16.12
CA ILE A 611 2.36 8.55 16.19
C ILE A 611 2.97 7.41 15.40
N GLY A 612 3.14 6.24 16.04
CA GLY A 612 3.57 5.01 15.40
C GLY A 612 5.05 4.70 15.51
N ILE A 613 5.47 3.65 14.82
CA ILE A 613 6.83 3.08 14.87
C ILE A 613 7.63 3.57 13.66
N ASP A 614 8.85 4.08 13.90
CA ASP A 614 9.79 4.36 12.81
C ASP A 614 10.36 3.05 12.26
N PRO A 615 10.27 2.78 10.94
CA PRO A 615 10.79 1.54 10.36
C PRO A 615 12.30 1.37 10.58
N ASN A 616 13.08 2.45 10.64
CA ASN A 616 14.51 2.35 10.91
C ASN A 616 14.79 1.90 12.35
N ASP A 617 13.99 2.37 13.31
CA ASP A 617 14.10 1.93 14.71
C ASP A 617 13.66 0.47 14.87
N LEU A 618 12.57 0.06 14.21
CA LEU A 618 12.14 -1.33 14.14
C LEU A 618 13.24 -2.24 13.62
N VAL A 619 13.82 -1.90 12.48
CA VAL A 619 14.86 -2.69 11.82
C VAL A 619 16.14 -2.72 12.65
N LYS A 620 16.51 -1.60 13.29
CA LYS A 620 17.66 -1.52 14.19
C LYS A 620 17.48 -2.36 15.45
N ALA A 621 16.27 -2.44 15.97
CA ALA A 621 15.97 -3.18 17.20
C ALA A 621 15.75 -4.68 16.93
N ARG A 622 15.03 -5.04 15.86
CA ARG A 622 14.51 -6.40 15.65
C ARG A 622 14.99 -7.07 14.35
N GLY A 623 15.51 -6.28 13.38
CA GLY A 623 15.87 -6.72 12.03
C GLY A 623 14.78 -6.49 10.98
N ALA A 624 15.20 -6.45 9.72
CA ALA A 624 14.32 -6.24 8.56
C ALA A 624 13.38 -7.45 8.35
N GLU A 625 13.85 -8.67 8.63
CA GLU A 625 13.03 -9.87 8.46
C GLU A 625 11.79 -9.89 9.37
N ILE A 626 11.82 -9.23 10.52
CA ILE A 626 10.62 -9.09 11.37
C ILE A 626 9.61 -8.14 10.72
N ALA A 627 10.07 -7.07 10.07
CA ALA A 627 9.20 -6.20 9.28
C ALA A 627 8.62 -6.94 8.05
N ARG A 628 9.41 -7.79 7.39
CA ARG A 628 8.97 -8.61 6.26
C ARG A 628 7.96 -9.68 6.68
N LEU A 629 8.15 -10.30 7.84
CA LEU A 629 7.16 -11.21 8.44
C LEU A 629 5.86 -10.48 8.79
N LEU A 630 5.94 -9.28 9.34
CA LEU A 630 4.75 -8.47 9.61
C LEU A 630 3.92 -8.31 8.34
N VAL A 631 4.54 -7.82 7.26
CA VAL A 631 3.87 -7.57 5.97
C VAL A 631 3.26 -8.84 5.38
N SER A 632 3.96 -9.97 5.49
CA SER A 632 3.50 -11.26 4.95
C SER A 632 2.51 -12.01 5.84
N SER A 633 2.41 -11.66 7.12
CA SER A 633 1.55 -12.37 8.08
C SER A 633 0.12 -11.85 8.14
N VAL A 634 -0.12 -10.67 7.61
CA VAL A 634 -1.42 -9.99 7.65
C VAL A 634 -2.12 -9.99 6.30
N ASN A 635 -3.45 -9.86 6.31
CA ASN A 635 -4.19 -9.54 5.10
C ASN A 635 -3.96 -8.06 4.75
N TYR A 636 -2.99 -7.79 3.90
CA TYR A 636 -2.53 -6.44 3.58
C TYR A 636 -3.59 -5.58 2.86
N VAL A 637 -4.67 -6.17 2.37
CA VAL A 637 -5.79 -5.42 1.75
C VAL A 637 -6.57 -4.63 2.81
N GLU A 638 -6.51 -5.07 4.06
CA GLU A 638 -7.14 -4.42 5.21
C GLU A 638 -6.13 -3.51 5.92
N ASP A 639 -6.66 -2.60 6.76
CA ASP A 639 -5.82 -1.76 7.62
C ASP A 639 -5.09 -2.59 8.66
N VAL A 640 -3.80 -2.31 8.83
CA VAL A 640 -2.90 -3.10 9.67
C VAL A 640 -2.50 -2.32 10.91
N ARG A 641 -2.94 -2.80 12.08
CA ARG A 641 -2.48 -2.26 13.37
C ARG A 641 -1.13 -2.85 13.75
N ILE A 642 -0.16 -1.99 14.04
CA ILE A 642 1.20 -2.38 14.38
C ILE A 642 1.51 -1.94 15.80
N PHE A 643 1.88 -2.90 16.67
CA PHE A 643 2.19 -2.70 18.09
C PHE A 643 3.23 -3.73 18.55
N ASP A 644 3.87 -3.48 19.69
CA ASP A 644 5.03 -4.25 20.14
C ASP A 644 4.73 -5.72 20.40
N GLU A 645 3.57 -6.07 20.97
CA GLU A 645 3.22 -7.46 21.24
C GLU A 645 3.01 -8.29 19.96
N LEU A 646 2.54 -7.66 18.88
CA LEU A 646 2.46 -8.30 17.56
C LEU A 646 3.88 -8.60 17.05
N LEU A 647 4.77 -7.62 17.14
CA LEU A 647 6.17 -7.78 16.72
C LEU A 647 6.91 -8.83 17.54
N ASP A 648 6.64 -8.94 18.84
CA ASP A 648 7.21 -9.97 19.71
C ASP A 648 6.74 -11.37 19.31
N ARG A 649 5.44 -11.55 19.04
CA ARG A 649 4.89 -12.81 18.52
C ARG A 649 5.51 -13.20 17.17
N LEU A 650 5.74 -12.24 16.28
CA LEU A 650 6.43 -12.49 15.01
C LEU A 650 7.89 -12.87 15.23
N GLY A 651 8.57 -12.26 16.21
CA GLY A 651 9.90 -12.67 16.63
C GLY A 651 9.96 -14.11 17.15
N GLU A 652 8.91 -14.57 17.84
CA GLU A 652 8.82 -15.99 18.26
C GLU A 652 8.55 -16.92 17.09
N ALA A 653 7.67 -16.53 16.17
CA ALA A 653 7.42 -17.30 14.96
C ALA A 653 8.70 -17.43 14.12
N TYR A 654 9.43 -16.34 13.94
CA TYR A 654 10.75 -16.35 13.30
C TYR A 654 11.71 -17.35 13.95
N ARG A 655 11.82 -17.33 15.30
CA ARG A 655 12.67 -18.26 16.04
C ARG A 655 12.28 -19.72 15.81
N LYS A 656 11.00 -20.04 15.75
CA LYS A 656 10.51 -21.41 15.46
C LYS A 656 10.91 -21.85 14.05
N ILE A 657 10.71 -21.01 13.04
CA ILE A 657 11.12 -21.27 11.66
C ILE A 657 12.64 -21.53 11.61
N ARG A 658 13.44 -20.63 12.20
CA ARG A 658 14.88 -20.74 12.23
C ARG A 658 15.37 -22.02 12.94
N ASN A 659 14.78 -22.36 14.09
CA ASN A 659 15.12 -23.56 14.84
C ASN A 659 14.80 -24.84 14.07
N THR A 660 13.70 -24.85 13.28
CA THR A 660 13.34 -25.97 12.42
C THR A 660 14.41 -26.18 11.33
N CYS A 661 14.82 -25.10 10.65
CA CYS A 661 15.93 -25.16 9.68
C CYS A 661 17.23 -25.64 10.34
N ARG A 662 17.55 -25.09 11.52
CA ARG A 662 18.77 -25.47 12.26
C ARG A 662 18.79 -26.96 12.66
N PHE A 663 17.64 -27.51 13.05
CA PHE A 663 17.52 -28.94 13.38
C PHE A 663 17.80 -29.77 12.13
N MET A 664 17.21 -29.43 10.98
CA MET A 664 17.46 -30.17 9.76
C MET A 664 18.92 -30.08 9.32
N LEU A 665 19.49 -28.87 9.29
CA LEU A 665 20.93 -28.67 8.98
C LEU A 665 21.85 -29.47 9.90
N GLY A 666 21.56 -29.47 11.22
CA GLY A 666 22.36 -30.19 12.17
C GLY A 666 22.41 -31.71 11.94
N ASN A 667 21.29 -32.27 11.41
CA ASN A 667 21.19 -33.71 11.13
C ASN A 667 21.70 -34.11 9.75
N LEU A 668 21.93 -33.12 8.87
CA LEU A 668 22.65 -33.33 7.61
C LEU A 668 24.19 -33.41 7.78
N GLY A 669 24.68 -33.11 8.98
CA GLY A 669 26.08 -33.24 9.36
C GLY A 669 26.97 -32.05 9.03
N ASN A 670 28.23 -32.15 9.42
CA ASN A 670 29.26 -31.13 9.21
C ASN A 670 30.54 -31.78 8.63
N GLN A 671 31.13 -31.17 7.63
CA GLN A 671 32.33 -31.65 6.96
C GLN A 671 33.55 -31.78 7.90
N GLN A 672 33.57 -30.98 8.98
CA GLN A 672 34.70 -30.95 9.93
C GLN A 672 34.66 -32.06 10.99
N ASP A 673 33.63 -32.92 10.99
CA ASP A 673 33.51 -34.02 11.99
C ASP A 673 33.64 -35.39 11.34
N PRO A 674 34.78 -36.05 11.45
CA PRO A 674 34.99 -37.39 10.91
C PRO A 674 34.00 -38.44 11.42
N GLY A 675 33.46 -38.24 12.64
CA GLY A 675 32.46 -39.13 13.28
C GLY A 675 31.05 -38.94 12.74
N HIS A 676 30.77 -37.81 12.05
CA HIS A 676 29.45 -37.46 11.53
C HIS A 676 29.59 -36.84 10.13
N PRO A 677 29.92 -37.65 9.11
CA PRO A 677 30.13 -37.15 7.77
C PRO A 677 28.90 -36.43 7.27
N ARG A 678 29.15 -35.34 6.58
CA ARG A 678 28.07 -34.57 5.93
C ARG A 678 27.33 -35.44 4.92
N PHE A 679 26.02 -35.30 4.90
CA PHE A 679 25.17 -35.89 3.88
C PHE A 679 25.43 -35.21 2.53
N ASP A 680 25.82 -36.00 1.53
CA ASP A 680 25.96 -35.56 0.14
C ASP A 680 24.76 -36.06 -0.65
N PRO A 681 23.89 -35.15 -1.18
CA PRO A 681 22.71 -35.56 -1.91
C PRO A 681 23.02 -36.35 -3.19
N ALA A 682 24.21 -36.21 -3.75
CA ALA A 682 24.62 -36.92 -4.95
C ALA A 682 24.93 -38.39 -4.73
N THR A 683 25.49 -38.72 -3.55
CA THR A 683 25.96 -40.07 -3.25
C THR A 683 25.16 -40.79 -2.16
N ASP A 684 24.55 -40.05 -1.25
CA ASP A 684 23.91 -40.57 -0.06
C ASP A 684 22.37 -40.66 -0.17
N SER A 685 21.78 -40.13 -1.23
CA SER A 685 20.32 -40.13 -1.39
C SER A 685 19.77 -41.54 -1.56
N VAL A 686 18.68 -41.82 -0.81
CA VAL A 686 17.89 -43.02 -0.94
C VAL A 686 16.78 -42.81 -1.97
N PRO A 687 16.61 -43.74 -2.96
CA PRO A 687 15.49 -43.66 -3.88
C PRO A 687 14.15 -43.69 -3.16
N TYR A 688 13.15 -43.01 -3.70
CA TYR A 688 11.85 -42.79 -3.03
C TYR A 688 11.13 -44.09 -2.64
N ASP A 689 11.19 -45.11 -3.49
CA ASP A 689 10.62 -46.43 -3.28
C ASP A 689 11.31 -47.24 -2.17
N GLN A 690 12.57 -46.91 -1.86
CA GLN A 690 13.37 -47.55 -0.81
C GLN A 690 13.36 -46.70 0.50
N MET A 691 12.76 -45.53 0.48
CA MET A 691 12.62 -44.71 1.69
C MET A 691 11.59 -45.31 2.64
N LEU A 692 11.79 -45.06 3.93
CA LEU A 692 10.83 -45.40 4.97
C LEU A 692 9.54 -44.60 4.76
N GLU A 693 8.42 -45.24 5.12
CA GLU A 693 7.09 -44.70 4.78
C GLU A 693 6.83 -43.30 5.38
N ILE A 694 7.24 -43.09 6.62
CA ILE A 694 7.14 -41.76 7.27
C ILE A 694 7.94 -40.69 6.52
N ASP A 695 9.08 -41.03 5.93
CA ASP A 695 9.89 -40.09 5.13
C ASP A 695 9.19 -39.79 3.80
N ARG A 696 8.58 -40.80 3.19
CA ARG A 696 7.71 -40.61 1.99
C ARG A 696 6.52 -39.73 2.30
N TRP A 697 5.84 -39.96 3.44
CA TRP A 697 4.77 -39.09 3.93
C TRP A 697 5.22 -37.64 4.07
N ALA A 698 6.38 -37.38 4.68
CA ALA A 698 6.90 -36.03 4.84
C ALA A 698 7.16 -35.32 3.49
N LEU A 699 7.64 -36.08 2.50
CA LEU A 699 7.81 -35.53 1.13
C LEU A 699 6.48 -35.23 0.44
N VAL A 700 5.46 -36.07 0.61
CA VAL A 700 4.11 -35.79 0.08
C VAL A 700 3.52 -34.53 0.74
N ARG A 701 3.68 -34.38 2.06
CA ARG A 701 3.29 -33.15 2.78
C ARG A 701 4.02 -31.94 2.25
N THR A 702 5.31 -32.07 1.94
CA THR A 702 6.11 -31.00 1.31
C THR A 702 5.58 -30.62 -0.07
N GLY A 703 5.23 -31.59 -0.91
CA GLY A 703 4.61 -31.33 -2.23
C GLY A 703 3.29 -30.55 -2.11
N ARG A 704 2.46 -30.90 -1.12
CA ARG A 704 1.22 -30.13 -0.82
C ARG A 704 1.53 -28.70 -0.34
N LEU A 705 2.55 -28.51 0.48
CA LEU A 705 3.01 -27.17 0.89
C LEU A 705 3.46 -26.35 -0.32
N VAL A 706 4.30 -26.93 -1.21
CA VAL A 706 4.77 -26.26 -2.44
C VAL A 706 3.59 -25.77 -3.25
N ARG A 707 2.62 -26.65 -3.55
CA ARG A 707 1.40 -26.28 -4.32
C ARG A 707 0.65 -25.12 -3.66
N LYS A 708 0.44 -25.17 -2.34
CA LYS A 708 -0.28 -24.13 -1.60
C LYS A 708 0.46 -22.79 -1.62
N CYS A 709 1.78 -22.81 -1.45
CA CYS A 709 2.60 -21.60 -1.46
C CYS A 709 2.66 -20.97 -2.86
N LEU A 710 2.86 -21.76 -3.92
CA LEU A 710 2.89 -21.27 -5.29
C LEU A 710 1.56 -20.58 -5.65
N LYS A 711 0.42 -21.22 -5.33
CA LYS A 711 -0.90 -20.60 -5.51
C LYS A 711 -1.02 -19.29 -4.72
N GLY A 712 -0.58 -19.26 -3.47
CA GLY A 712 -0.62 -18.06 -2.64
C GLY A 712 0.23 -16.91 -3.21
N TYR A 713 1.41 -17.19 -3.76
CA TYR A 713 2.24 -16.20 -4.45
C TYR A 713 1.62 -15.72 -5.76
N GLU A 714 1.05 -16.62 -6.54
CA GLU A 714 0.38 -16.29 -7.81
C GLU A 714 -0.82 -15.37 -7.59
N GLU A 715 -1.60 -15.63 -6.54
CA GLU A 715 -2.81 -14.88 -6.18
C GLU A 715 -2.54 -13.70 -5.26
N TYR A 716 -1.28 -13.40 -4.92
CA TYR A 716 -0.87 -12.34 -4.00
C TYR A 716 -1.42 -12.51 -2.57
N GLN A 717 -1.63 -13.75 -2.12
CA GLN A 717 -2.16 -14.10 -0.79
C GLN A 717 -1.03 -14.44 0.20
N PHE A 718 -0.16 -13.47 0.51
CA PHE A 718 1.07 -13.72 1.27
C PHE A 718 0.82 -14.21 2.70
N HIS A 719 -0.29 -13.80 3.33
CA HIS A 719 -0.69 -14.30 4.65
C HIS A 719 -1.03 -15.82 4.64
N GLN A 720 -1.54 -16.32 3.52
CA GLN A 720 -1.76 -17.75 3.35
C GLN A 720 -0.45 -18.51 3.15
N VAL A 721 0.51 -17.90 2.44
CA VAL A 721 1.86 -18.46 2.28
C VAL A 721 2.56 -18.54 3.65
N TYR A 722 2.61 -17.43 4.38
CA TYR A 722 3.17 -17.40 5.73
C TYR A 722 2.50 -18.42 6.66
N GLY A 723 1.17 -18.45 6.69
CA GLY A 723 0.40 -19.39 7.51
C GLY A 723 0.71 -20.85 7.18
N ALA A 724 0.83 -21.19 5.88
CA ALA A 724 1.18 -22.53 5.45
C ALA A 724 2.59 -22.93 5.86
N LEU A 725 3.59 -22.05 5.66
CA LEU A 725 4.98 -22.27 6.03
C LEU A 725 5.14 -22.42 7.55
N TYR A 726 4.52 -21.53 8.32
CA TYR A 726 4.57 -21.57 9.77
C TYR A 726 3.89 -22.82 10.35
N HIS A 727 2.72 -23.20 9.85
CA HIS A 727 2.03 -24.42 10.23
C HIS A 727 2.87 -25.67 9.94
N PHE A 728 3.44 -25.74 8.75
CA PHE A 728 4.30 -26.86 8.35
C PHE A 728 5.51 -26.98 9.29
N CYS A 729 6.18 -25.88 9.62
CA CYS A 729 7.30 -25.88 10.57
C CYS A 729 6.90 -26.36 11.97
N THR A 730 5.75 -25.88 12.47
CA THR A 730 5.40 -26.08 13.89
C THR A 730 4.63 -27.38 14.11
N VAL A 731 3.73 -27.74 13.23
CA VAL A 731 2.82 -28.88 13.38
C VAL A 731 3.33 -30.11 12.64
N ASP A 732 3.60 -30.00 11.34
CA ASP A 732 4.00 -31.17 10.56
C ASP A 732 5.45 -31.59 10.85
N LEU A 733 6.37 -30.62 10.94
CA LEU A 733 7.77 -30.90 11.19
C LEU A 733 8.08 -31.00 12.68
N SER A 734 8.06 -29.89 13.44
CA SER A 734 8.60 -29.86 14.80
C SER A 734 7.82 -30.74 15.77
N ALA A 735 6.48 -30.70 15.76
CA ALA A 735 5.67 -31.46 16.72
C ALA A 735 5.47 -32.93 16.33
N PHE A 736 5.75 -33.29 15.08
CA PHE A 736 5.52 -34.65 14.60
C PHE A 736 6.78 -35.27 13.97
N TYR A 737 7.08 -34.92 12.71
CA TYR A 737 8.10 -35.64 11.94
C TYR A 737 9.50 -35.59 12.57
N LEU A 738 9.99 -34.38 12.88
CA LEU A 738 11.34 -34.22 13.43
C LEU A 738 11.46 -34.77 14.86
N ASP A 739 10.37 -34.80 15.61
CA ASP A 739 10.35 -35.35 16.96
C ASP A 739 10.53 -36.87 16.94
N ILE A 740 9.80 -37.55 16.05
CA ILE A 740 9.88 -39.00 15.85
C ILE A 740 11.24 -39.41 15.31
N LEU A 741 11.86 -38.59 14.46
CA LEU A 741 13.14 -38.95 13.84
C LEU A 741 14.34 -38.96 14.79
N LYS A 742 14.27 -38.33 15.96
CA LYS A 742 15.44 -38.14 16.86
C LYS A 742 16.14 -39.46 17.18
N ASP A 743 15.39 -40.48 17.58
CA ASP A 743 15.99 -41.76 17.92
C ASP A 743 16.72 -42.37 16.70
N ARG A 744 16.08 -42.43 15.56
CA ARG A 744 16.64 -42.96 14.32
C ARG A 744 17.87 -42.19 13.84
N LEU A 745 17.80 -40.86 13.83
CA LEU A 745 18.88 -40.00 13.39
C LEU A 745 20.10 -40.10 14.25
N TYR A 746 19.90 -40.22 15.59
CA TYR A 746 21.00 -40.20 16.57
C TYR A 746 21.60 -41.59 16.85
N THR A 747 20.77 -42.65 16.80
CA THR A 747 21.20 -44.00 17.29
C THR A 747 21.41 -44.99 16.17
N ALA A 748 20.86 -44.81 14.94
CA ALA A 748 21.10 -45.72 13.83
C ALA A 748 22.57 -45.65 13.35
N PRO A 749 23.06 -46.70 12.69
CA PRO A 749 24.40 -46.66 12.05
C PRO A 749 24.49 -45.51 11.05
N THR A 750 25.64 -44.83 11.03
CA THR A 750 25.84 -43.59 10.25
C THR A 750 25.42 -43.71 8.77
N HIS A 751 25.73 -44.83 8.12
CA HIS A 751 25.46 -45.08 6.72
C HIS A 751 24.26 -46.03 6.48
N SER A 752 23.44 -46.30 7.49
CA SER A 752 22.27 -47.17 7.31
C SER A 752 21.23 -46.55 6.39
N VAL A 753 20.54 -47.38 5.63
CA VAL A 753 19.41 -46.94 4.77
C VAL A 753 18.36 -46.15 5.57
N ALA A 754 18.06 -46.62 6.79
CA ALA A 754 17.08 -45.96 7.66
C ALA A 754 17.48 -44.51 8.03
N ARG A 755 18.75 -44.25 8.34
CA ARG A 755 19.25 -42.92 8.60
C ARG A 755 19.35 -42.08 7.34
N ARG A 756 19.86 -42.63 6.24
CA ARG A 756 19.99 -41.98 4.95
C ARG A 756 18.62 -41.63 4.36
N SER A 757 17.58 -42.46 4.54
CA SER A 757 16.21 -42.17 4.18
C SER A 757 15.71 -40.87 4.85
N ALA A 758 15.90 -40.77 6.17
CA ALA A 758 15.56 -39.54 6.89
C ALA A 758 16.36 -38.33 6.39
N GLN A 759 17.67 -38.46 6.20
CA GLN A 759 18.53 -37.39 5.71
C GLN A 759 18.15 -36.94 4.31
N THR A 760 17.77 -37.86 3.42
CA THR A 760 17.25 -37.56 2.08
C THR A 760 15.98 -36.74 2.15
N ALA A 761 15.04 -37.12 3.03
CA ALA A 761 13.82 -36.36 3.24
C ALA A 761 14.12 -34.96 3.81
N LEU A 762 14.99 -34.86 4.84
CA LEU A 762 15.39 -33.58 5.44
C LEU A 762 16.03 -32.64 4.41
N TRP A 763 16.90 -33.15 3.54
CA TRP A 763 17.52 -32.38 2.47
C TRP A 763 16.48 -31.80 1.51
N ARG A 764 15.59 -32.66 0.98
CA ARG A 764 14.54 -32.24 0.02
C ARG A 764 13.55 -31.28 0.65
N ILE A 765 13.14 -31.50 1.91
CA ILE A 765 12.25 -30.62 2.65
C ILE A 765 12.92 -29.26 2.84
N LEU A 766 14.17 -29.24 3.27
CA LEU A 766 14.90 -28.02 3.56
C LEU A 766 15.16 -27.20 2.29
N ASP A 767 15.53 -27.84 1.16
CA ASP A 767 15.69 -27.18 -0.13
C ASP A 767 14.38 -26.52 -0.57
N ALA A 768 13.28 -27.28 -0.59
CA ALA A 768 11.98 -26.75 -0.99
C ALA A 768 11.52 -25.62 -0.07
N PHE A 769 11.66 -25.81 1.25
CA PHE A 769 11.28 -24.82 2.24
C PHE A 769 12.09 -23.53 2.11
N THR A 770 13.42 -23.63 1.93
CA THR A 770 14.33 -22.50 1.77
C THR A 770 13.97 -21.64 0.56
N ARG A 771 13.66 -22.28 -0.57
CA ARG A 771 13.20 -21.56 -1.77
C ARG A 771 11.83 -20.91 -1.56
N LEU A 772 10.89 -21.59 -0.90
CA LEU A 772 9.55 -21.07 -0.67
C LEU A 772 9.54 -19.86 0.27
N ILE A 773 10.41 -19.79 1.25
CA ILE A 773 10.46 -18.64 2.16
C ILE A 773 11.32 -17.48 1.65
N ALA A 774 12.13 -17.66 0.60
CA ALA A 774 13.08 -16.67 0.11
C ALA A 774 12.46 -15.29 -0.21
N PRO A 775 11.28 -15.17 -0.81
CA PRO A 775 10.65 -13.86 -1.01
C PRO A 775 10.27 -13.15 0.29
N ILE A 776 10.04 -13.89 1.39
CA ILE A 776 9.61 -13.34 2.69
C ILE A 776 10.81 -13.13 3.61
N LEU A 777 11.59 -14.18 3.85
CA LEU A 777 12.77 -14.19 4.73
C LEU A 777 14.05 -14.30 3.89
N SER A 778 14.37 -13.22 3.19
CA SER A 778 15.42 -13.18 2.17
C SER A 778 16.81 -13.48 2.75
N PHE A 779 17.15 -12.86 3.88
CA PHE A 779 18.41 -13.08 4.59
C PHE A 779 18.50 -14.52 5.16
N THR A 780 17.46 -14.97 5.87
CA THR A 780 17.49 -16.31 6.50
C THR A 780 17.55 -17.41 5.45
N SER A 781 16.86 -17.25 4.32
CA SER A 781 16.94 -18.22 3.20
C SER A 781 18.34 -18.29 2.61
N GLU A 782 18.99 -17.16 2.42
CA GLU A 782 20.38 -17.12 1.94
C GLU A 782 21.32 -17.81 2.93
N GLU A 783 21.17 -17.53 4.23
CA GLU A 783 21.99 -18.15 5.27
C GLU A 783 21.78 -19.69 5.35
N VAL A 784 20.52 -20.14 5.24
CA VAL A 784 20.19 -21.58 5.21
C VAL A 784 20.75 -22.23 3.96
N TYR A 785 20.59 -21.59 2.79
CA TYR A 785 21.12 -22.08 1.53
C TYR A 785 22.64 -22.23 1.55
N ALA A 786 23.35 -21.22 2.06
CA ALA A 786 24.79 -21.28 2.23
C ALA A 786 25.21 -22.42 3.16
N ALA A 787 24.53 -22.58 4.31
CA ALA A 787 24.78 -23.66 5.26
C ALA A 787 24.46 -25.06 4.69
N MET A 788 23.42 -25.18 3.86
CA MET A 788 23.10 -26.43 3.16
C MET A 788 24.21 -26.91 2.24
N HIS A 789 24.95 -26.00 1.65
CA HIS A 789 25.95 -26.33 0.65
C HIS A 789 27.39 -26.19 1.15
N GLU A 790 27.59 -25.83 2.44
CA GLU A 790 28.91 -25.68 3.03
C GLU A 790 29.69 -27.01 2.89
N GLY A 791 30.83 -26.95 2.19
CA GLY A 791 31.73 -28.08 2.02
C GLY A 791 31.28 -29.20 1.06
N LEU A 792 30.20 -29.00 0.31
CA LEU A 792 29.82 -29.86 -0.79
C LEU A 792 30.47 -29.40 -2.09
N PRO A 793 30.77 -30.35 -3.04
CA PRO A 793 31.25 -29.99 -4.37
C PRO A 793 30.24 -29.08 -5.08
N THR A 794 30.74 -28.05 -5.78
CA THR A 794 29.92 -26.99 -6.38
C THR A 794 29.79 -26.93 -7.91
N PRO A 795 29.94 -28.02 -8.69
CA PRO A 795 29.66 -27.90 -10.13
C PRO A 795 28.17 -27.57 -10.34
N GLY A 796 27.90 -26.40 -10.91
CA GLY A 796 26.54 -25.98 -11.26
C GLY A 796 25.69 -25.43 -10.11
N ARG A 797 26.27 -25.12 -8.96
CA ARG A 797 25.55 -24.44 -7.86
C ARG A 797 25.43 -22.95 -8.14
N GLU A 798 24.23 -22.40 -7.94
CA GLU A 798 24.02 -20.95 -7.91
C GLU A 798 24.64 -20.32 -6.67
N GLU A 799 25.12 -19.09 -6.80
CA GLU A 799 25.78 -18.37 -5.68
C GLU A 799 24.78 -17.88 -4.63
N SER A 800 23.50 -17.75 -4.98
CA SER A 800 22.44 -17.26 -4.11
C SER A 800 21.17 -18.07 -4.32
N VAL A 801 20.39 -18.25 -3.26
CA VAL A 801 19.05 -18.86 -3.32
C VAL A 801 18.10 -18.05 -4.23
N HIS A 802 18.32 -16.74 -4.36
CA HIS A 802 17.50 -15.85 -5.18
C HIS A 802 17.69 -16.05 -6.70
N LEU A 803 18.72 -16.78 -7.11
CA LEU A 803 18.92 -17.20 -8.50
C LEU A 803 18.11 -18.45 -8.88
N LEU A 804 17.64 -19.19 -7.88
CA LEU A 804 16.89 -20.42 -8.08
C LEU A 804 15.42 -20.15 -8.49
N LEU A 805 14.82 -21.14 -9.10
CA LEU A 805 13.37 -21.21 -9.27
C LEU A 805 12.71 -21.81 -8.01
N PHE A 806 11.43 -21.55 -7.83
CA PHE A 806 10.65 -22.31 -6.85
C PHE A 806 10.71 -23.81 -7.13
N PRO A 807 10.55 -24.66 -6.10
CA PRO A 807 10.52 -26.10 -6.29
C PRO A 807 9.29 -26.49 -7.14
N GLU A 808 9.47 -27.48 -7.98
CA GLU A 808 8.36 -28.07 -8.72
C GLU A 808 7.43 -28.85 -7.79
N VAL A 809 6.16 -28.90 -8.14
CA VAL A 809 5.18 -29.72 -7.42
C VAL A 809 5.40 -31.17 -7.76
N GLU A 810 6.02 -31.93 -6.87
CA GLU A 810 6.15 -33.37 -7.04
C GLU A 810 4.85 -34.08 -6.66
N GLU A 811 4.10 -34.51 -7.67
CA GLU A 811 2.95 -35.38 -7.47
C GLU A 811 3.43 -36.83 -7.33
N ARG A 812 3.02 -37.47 -6.24
CA ARG A 812 3.38 -38.87 -5.95
C ARG A 812 2.13 -39.74 -6.05
N GLN A 813 2.20 -40.77 -6.88
CA GLN A 813 1.11 -41.76 -7.01
C GLN A 813 0.84 -42.39 -5.64
N GLY A 814 -0.42 -42.49 -5.23
CA GLY A 814 -0.82 -42.99 -3.90
C GLY A 814 -0.55 -42.04 -2.74
N GLY A 815 -0.09 -40.81 -3.00
CA GLY A 815 0.25 -39.82 -1.95
C GLY A 815 -0.95 -39.44 -1.08
N ASP A 816 -2.14 -39.34 -1.64
CA ASP A 816 -3.33 -38.99 -0.85
C ASP A 816 -3.72 -40.11 0.11
N ALA A 817 -3.68 -41.37 -0.33
CA ALA A 817 -3.91 -42.52 0.55
C ALA A 817 -2.89 -42.59 1.70
N LEU A 818 -1.62 -42.33 1.38
CA LEU A 818 -0.56 -42.30 2.39
C LEU A 818 -0.82 -41.19 3.44
N ILE A 819 -1.27 -40.01 3.03
CA ILE A 819 -1.62 -38.93 3.96
C ILE A 819 -2.80 -39.33 4.83
N GLU A 820 -3.86 -39.90 4.27
CA GLU A 820 -5.03 -40.33 5.03
C GLU A 820 -4.67 -41.41 6.05
N GLU A 821 -3.80 -42.33 5.69
CA GLU A 821 -3.31 -43.38 6.59
C GLU A 821 -2.51 -42.79 7.76
N TRP A 822 -1.58 -41.88 7.48
CA TRP A 822 -0.77 -41.22 8.50
C TRP A 822 -1.55 -40.20 9.32
N ASP A 823 -2.58 -39.57 8.81
CA ASP A 823 -3.48 -38.71 9.57
C ASP A 823 -4.28 -39.52 10.62
N ARG A 824 -4.69 -40.75 10.27
CA ARG A 824 -5.28 -41.69 11.27
C ARG A 824 -4.27 -42.11 12.33
N LEU A 825 -3.01 -42.42 11.96
CA LEU A 825 -1.95 -42.73 12.92
C LEU A 825 -1.66 -41.53 13.85
N ARG A 826 -1.71 -40.31 13.34
CA ARG A 826 -1.57 -39.09 14.15
C ARG A 826 -2.69 -38.96 15.19
N GLN A 827 -3.95 -39.26 14.82
CA GLN A 827 -5.06 -39.28 15.76
C GLN A 827 -4.86 -40.30 16.90
N VAL A 828 -4.38 -41.50 16.55
CA VAL A 828 -4.02 -42.50 17.57
C VAL A 828 -2.89 -41.97 18.47
N ARG A 829 -1.84 -41.36 17.87
CA ARG A 829 -0.73 -40.75 18.64
C ARG A 829 -1.23 -39.67 19.60
N GLU A 830 -2.18 -38.83 19.21
CA GLU A 830 -2.75 -37.81 20.09
C GLU A 830 -3.41 -38.44 21.32
N SER A 831 -4.14 -39.55 21.15
CA SER A 831 -4.73 -40.30 22.25
C SER A 831 -3.65 -40.88 23.17
N VAL A 832 -2.58 -41.44 22.61
CA VAL A 832 -1.46 -41.98 23.38
C VAL A 832 -0.73 -40.88 24.14
N LEU A 833 -0.45 -39.74 23.51
CA LEU A 833 0.25 -38.60 24.14
C LEU A 833 -0.55 -38.01 25.29
N LYS A 834 -1.89 -38.00 25.24
CA LYS A 834 -2.73 -37.58 26.35
C LYS A 834 -2.57 -38.47 27.56
N GLU A 835 -2.66 -39.78 27.37
CA GLU A 835 -2.50 -40.76 28.46
C GLU A 835 -1.07 -40.78 29.04
N LEU A 836 -0.04 -40.57 28.18
CA LEU A 836 1.32 -40.38 28.65
C LEU A 836 1.48 -39.14 29.53
N GLU A 837 0.84 -38.03 29.18
CA GLU A 837 0.88 -36.81 29.99
C GLU A 837 0.15 -36.99 31.33
N GLU A 838 -0.99 -37.67 31.33
CA GLU A 838 -1.73 -38.02 32.56
C GLU A 838 -0.90 -38.94 33.47
N ALA A 839 -0.23 -39.94 32.89
CA ALA A 839 0.68 -40.84 33.62
C ALA A 839 1.91 -40.11 34.20
N ARG A 840 2.41 -39.11 33.49
CA ARG A 840 3.51 -38.25 33.94
C ARG A 840 3.09 -37.36 35.11
N GLN A 841 1.92 -36.73 35.01
CA GLN A 841 1.36 -35.88 36.06
C GLN A 841 1.03 -36.73 37.32
N GLY A 842 0.55 -37.96 37.12
CA GLY A 842 0.30 -38.93 38.19
C GLY A 842 1.59 -39.55 38.83
N GLY A 843 2.78 -39.22 38.34
CA GLY A 843 4.05 -39.71 38.84
C GLY A 843 4.35 -41.17 38.52
N LEU A 844 3.58 -41.80 37.60
CA LEU A 844 3.83 -43.17 37.15
C LEU A 844 5.14 -43.28 36.35
N ILE A 845 5.40 -42.28 35.50
CA ILE A 845 6.60 -42.17 34.66
C ILE A 845 7.19 -40.76 34.80
N GLY A 846 8.55 -40.62 34.66
CA GLY A 846 9.23 -39.32 34.60
C GLY A 846 9.34 -38.78 33.18
N ASN A 847 9.49 -39.66 32.18
CA ASN A 847 9.53 -39.30 30.75
C ASN A 847 8.92 -40.42 29.91
N ALA A 848 8.57 -40.12 28.63
CA ALA A 848 7.89 -41.08 27.75
C ALA A 848 8.66 -42.37 27.49
N LEU A 849 10.00 -42.37 27.49
CA LEU A 849 10.80 -43.58 27.33
C LEU A 849 10.73 -44.56 28.53
N GLU A 850 10.18 -44.12 29.66
CA GLU A 850 9.90 -45.02 30.77
C GLU A 850 8.59 -45.79 30.66
N ALA A 851 7.84 -45.52 29.57
CA ALA A 851 6.52 -46.10 29.36
C ALA A 851 6.54 -47.37 28.50
N ALA A 852 5.68 -48.31 28.89
CA ALA A 852 5.09 -49.36 28.04
C ALA A 852 3.64 -48.95 27.78
N VAL A 853 3.26 -48.81 26.51
CA VAL A 853 1.93 -48.45 26.06
C VAL A 853 1.17 -49.69 25.66
N GLN A 854 0.02 -49.94 26.27
CA GLN A 854 -0.93 -50.97 25.84
C GLN A 854 -2.07 -50.30 25.05
N ILE A 855 -2.26 -50.73 23.81
CA ILE A 855 -3.32 -50.20 22.93
C ILE A 855 -4.31 -51.34 22.62
N ARG A 856 -5.60 -51.05 22.80
CA ARG A 856 -6.69 -51.89 22.30
C ARG A 856 -7.47 -51.10 21.23
N ALA A 857 -7.70 -51.73 20.08
CA ALA A 857 -8.43 -51.14 19.00
C ALA A 857 -9.23 -52.23 18.20
N ALA A 858 -10.18 -51.80 17.43
CA ALA A 858 -10.97 -52.70 16.59
C ALA A 858 -11.00 -52.21 15.12
N GLY A 859 -11.57 -53.00 14.22
CA GLY A 859 -11.87 -52.67 12.85
C GLY A 859 -10.66 -52.17 12.05
N GLU A 860 -10.85 -51.11 11.27
CA GLU A 860 -9.77 -50.51 10.43
C GLU A 860 -8.60 -49.96 11.21
N THR A 861 -8.85 -49.39 12.39
CA THR A 861 -7.78 -48.88 13.25
C THR A 861 -6.89 -50.00 13.76
N ALA A 862 -7.45 -51.18 14.11
CA ALA A 862 -6.67 -52.33 14.48
C ALA A 862 -5.81 -52.87 13.32
N ALA A 863 -6.37 -52.95 12.13
CA ALA A 863 -5.64 -53.33 10.91
C ALA A 863 -4.50 -52.36 10.58
N LEU A 864 -4.73 -51.03 10.77
CA LEU A 864 -3.70 -49.99 10.59
C LEU A 864 -2.55 -50.16 11.59
N LEU A 865 -2.85 -50.29 12.86
CA LEU A 865 -1.85 -50.48 13.91
C LEU A 865 -1.03 -51.78 13.75
N GLU A 866 -1.67 -52.85 13.23
CA GLU A 866 -0.99 -54.10 12.95
C GLU A 866 0.03 -53.95 11.82
N ARG A 867 -0.31 -53.22 10.74
CA ARG A 867 0.66 -52.93 9.65
C ARG A 867 1.89 -52.17 10.15
N HIS A 868 1.71 -51.29 11.08
CA HIS A 868 2.76 -50.43 11.62
C HIS A 868 3.32 -50.89 12.96
N ARG A 869 3.00 -52.11 13.39
CA ARG A 869 3.37 -52.66 14.71
C ARG A 869 4.85 -52.40 15.09
N GLY A 870 5.76 -52.60 14.13
CA GLY A 870 7.19 -52.37 14.35
C GLY A 870 7.62 -50.90 14.50
N GLU A 871 6.79 -49.97 14.03
CA GLU A 871 7.07 -48.53 14.03
C GLU A 871 6.41 -47.81 15.23
N LEU A 872 5.40 -48.44 15.88
CA LEU A 872 4.64 -47.83 16.97
C LEU A 872 5.49 -47.29 18.14
N PRO A 873 6.55 -48.00 18.61
CA PRO A 873 7.41 -47.46 19.67
C PRO A 873 8.09 -46.14 19.28
N ALA A 874 8.57 -46.03 18.03
CA ALA A 874 9.16 -44.82 17.48
C ALA A 874 8.12 -43.74 17.29
N LEU A 875 6.93 -44.09 16.77
CA LEU A 875 5.80 -43.16 16.51
C LEU A 875 5.33 -42.50 17.83
N PHE A 876 5.27 -43.24 18.94
CA PHE A 876 4.82 -42.71 20.22
C PHE A 876 5.99 -42.22 21.09
N ILE A 877 7.24 -42.45 20.67
CA ILE A 877 8.48 -42.10 21.40
C ILE A 877 8.50 -42.78 22.79
N VAL A 878 8.22 -44.08 22.80
CA VAL A 878 8.18 -44.89 24.03
C VAL A 878 9.05 -46.14 23.86
N SER A 879 9.44 -46.78 24.98
CA SER A 879 10.30 -47.97 24.94
C SER A 879 9.58 -49.20 24.45
N GLN A 880 8.30 -49.35 24.79
CA GLN A 880 7.52 -50.56 24.48
C GLN A 880 6.09 -50.24 24.08
N VAL A 881 5.56 -50.99 23.12
CA VAL A 881 4.15 -50.93 22.72
C VAL A 881 3.59 -52.35 22.59
N GLU A 882 2.53 -52.64 23.31
CA GLU A 882 1.73 -53.86 23.17
C GLU A 882 0.41 -53.46 22.53
N PHE A 883 0.05 -54.19 21.47
CA PHE A 883 -1.19 -53.95 20.72
C PHE A 883 -2.05 -55.22 20.69
N THR A 884 -3.33 -55.07 21.03
CA THR A 884 -4.32 -56.20 20.96
C THR A 884 -5.61 -55.73 20.30
N THR A 885 -6.16 -56.62 19.50
CA THR A 885 -7.49 -56.36 18.89
C THR A 885 -8.56 -56.64 19.93
N ASP A 886 -9.48 -55.64 20.13
CA ASP A 886 -10.59 -55.77 21.08
C ASP A 886 -11.86 -55.11 20.47
N ALA A 887 -12.80 -55.98 20.07
CA ALA A 887 -14.04 -55.51 19.44
C ALA A 887 -14.93 -54.66 20.36
N ALA A 888 -14.71 -54.69 21.68
CA ALA A 888 -15.48 -53.91 22.62
C ALA A 888 -15.15 -52.41 22.62
N VAL A 889 -14.02 -52.03 21.99
CA VAL A 889 -13.58 -50.63 21.89
C VAL A 889 -14.33 -49.80 20.84
N GLY A 890 -15.01 -50.46 19.87
CA GLY A 890 -15.66 -49.80 18.74
C GLY A 890 -14.63 -49.13 17.81
N ASP A 891 -15.00 -48.01 17.22
CA ASP A 891 -14.13 -47.30 16.25
C ASP A 891 -12.99 -46.49 16.89
N GLY A 892 -12.88 -46.44 18.24
CA GLY A 892 -11.85 -45.73 18.96
C GLY A 892 -10.62 -46.54 19.28
N VAL A 893 -9.76 -45.96 20.13
CA VAL A 893 -8.63 -46.62 20.76
C VAL A 893 -8.72 -46.48 22.29
N ARG A 894 -8.38 -47.55 23.00
CA ARG A 894 -8.19 -47.51 24.43
C ARG A 894 -6.70 -47.68 24.76
N VAL A 895 -6.14 -46.72 25.46
CA VAL A 895 -4.73 -46.66 25.81
C VAL A 895 -4.56 -46.83 27.31
N GLU A 896 -3.60 -47.66 27.75
CA GLU A 896 -3.17 -47.81 29.13
C GLU A 896 -1.68 -47.68 29.20
N ILE A 897 -1.17 -46.89 30.16
CA ILE A 897 0.26 -46.63 30.36
C ILE A 897 0.75 -47.44 31.55
N ARG A 898 1.88 -48.15 31.36
CA ARG A 898 2.61 -48.89 32.38
C ARG A 898 4.08 -48.50 32.36
N LYS A 899 4.82 -48.83 33.41
CA LYS A 899 6.26 -48.72 33.37
C LYS A 899 6.85 -49.72 32.39
N ALA A 900 7.82 -49.29 31.60
CA ALA A 900 8.54 -50.15 30.69
C ALA A 900 9.38 -51.19 31.47
N GLU A 901 9.45 -52.39 30.94
CA GLU A 901 10.21 -53.48 31.54
C GLU A 901 11.67 -53.50 31.11
N GLY A 902 12.54 -54.05 31.99
CA GLY A 902 13.97 -54.14 31.72
C GLY A 902 14.75 -52.93 32.27
N SER A 903 15.97 -52.78 31.80
CA SER A 903 16.90 -51.73 32.24
C SER A 903 17.06 -50.66 31.13
N LYS A 904 17.43 -49.43 31.52
CA LYS A 904 17.68 -48.33 30.58
C LYS A 904 18.98 -48.56 29.83
N CYS A 905 18.94 -48.56 28.53
CA CYS A 905 20.10 -48.54 27.66
C CYS A 905 20.83 -47.20 27.72
N GLU A 906 22.14 -47.17 28.04
CA GLU A 906 22.92 -45.94 28.15
C GLU A 906 23.06 -45.18 26.84
N ARG A 907 22.92 -45.86 25.68
CA ARG A 907 23.09 -45.24 24.37
C ARG A 907 21.78 -44.65 23.82
N CYS A 908 20.70 -45.43 23.69
CA CYS A 908 19.44 -44.99 23.13
C CYS A 908 18.40 -44.53 24.14
N TRP A 909 18.66 -44.76 25.44
CA TRP A 909 17.83 -44.44 26.59
C TRP A 909 16.47 -45.18 26.66
N ASN A 910 16.18 -46.08 25.70
CA ASN A 910 15.04 -47.00 25.80
C ASN A 910 15.26 -48.03 26.89
N TYR A 911 14.19 -48.45 27.54
CA TYR A 911 14.18 -49.55 28.47
C TYR A 911 13.99 -50.87 27.71
N ALA A 912 14.86 -51.85 27.91
CA ALA A 912 14.81 -53.14 27.24
C ALA A 912 15.23 -54.29 28.18
N ARG A 913 14.60 -55.43 28.05
CA ARG A 913 14.96 -56.67 28.77
C ARG A 913 16.31 -57.21 28.31
N THR A 914 16.79 -56.82 27.15
CA THR A 914 18.07 -57.23 26.54
C THR A 914 19.29 -56.47 27.09
N VAL A 915 19.10 -55.40 27.88
CA VAL A 915 20.22 -54.71 28.54
C VAL A 915 20.81 -55.64 29.60
N GLY A 916 22.12 -55.86 29.48
CA GLY A 916 22.85 -56.84 30.33
C GLY A 916 23.03 -58.20 29.70
N ALA A 917 22.47 -58.48 28.54
CA ALA A 917 22.61 -59.77 27.84
C ALA A 917 23.99 -59.92 27.15
N ASP A 918 24.62 -58.84 26.74
CA ASP A 918 25.92 -58.84 26.10
C ASP A 918 27.04 -58.57 27.14
N ALA A 919 28.00 -59.49 27.25
CA ALA A 919 29.09 -59.39 28.24
C ALA A 919 30.13 -58.29 27.96
N ALA A 920 30.31 -57.92 26.65
CA ALA A 920 31.22 -56.84 26.24
C ALA A 920 30.59 -55.44 26.41
N PHE A 921 29.24 -55.34 26.29
CA PHE A 921 28.49 -54.10 26.39
C PHE A 921 27.27 -54.24 27.33
N PRO A 922 27.49 -54.52 28.64
CA PRO A 922 26.40 -54.89 29.56
C PRO A 922 25.38 -53.75 29.82
N THR A 923 25.69 -52.51 29.45
CA THR A 923 24.79 -51.36 29.61
C THR A 923 23.97 -51.05 28.34
N LEU A 924 24.18 -51.84 27.26
CA LEU A 924 23.51 -51.61 25.95
C LEU A 924 22.43 -52.65 25.67
N CYS A 925 21.40 -52.24 24.97
CA CYS A 925 20.38 -53.13 24.41
C CYS A 925 20.86 -53.82 23.10
N ASP A 926 20.19 -54.89 22.72
CA ASP A 926 20.42 -55.65 21.50
C ASP A 926 20.41 -54.80 20.20
N ARG A 927 19.65 -53.73 20.14
CA ARG A 927 19.67 -52.76 19.05
C ARG A 927 20.96 -51.95 18.99
N CYS A 928 21.54 -51.59 20.11
CA CYS A 928 22.70 -50.70 20.21
C CYS A 928 24.05 -51.45 20.16
N VAL A 929 24.13 -52.68 20.62
CA VAL A 929 25.35 -53.51 20.59
C VAL A 929 25.95 -53.61 19.18
N PRO A 930 25.24 -54.05 18.13
CA PRO A 930 25.83 -54.20 16.80
C PRO A 930 26.35 -52.87 16.22
N VAL A 931 25.74 -51.75 16.58
CA VAL A 931 26.15 -50.40 16.10
C VAL A 931 27.50 -50.02 16.71
N VAL A 932 27.67 -50.29 18.01
CA VAL A 932 28.91 -49.96 18.73
C VAL A 932 30.05 -50.89 18.33
N GLU A 933 29.77 -52.20 18.15
CA GLU A 933 30.73 -53.18 17.62
C GLU A 933 31.23 -52.81 16.21
N GLY A 934 30.32 -52.36 15.33
CA GLY A 934 30.68 -51.91 13.98
C GLY A 934 31.55 -50.67 13.95
N MET A 935 31.50 -49.81 15.00
CA MET A 935 32.36 -48.62 15.16
C MET A 935 33.70 -48.94 15.85
N ALA A 936 33.79 -50.08 16.55
CA ALA A 936 35.02 -50.51 17.25
C ALA A 936 35.97 -51.26 16.33
N ARG A 937 35.49 -51.76 15.24
CA ARG A 937 36.27 -52.39 14.13
C ARG A 937 36.70 -51.32 13.12
#